data_b76c3613bac00ab77ad5360cae13f24d
#
_entry.id   b76c3613bac00ab77ad5360cae13f24d
#
_cell.length_a   1.000
_cell.length_b   1.000
_cell.length_c   1.000
_cell.angle_alpha   90.00
_cell.angle_beta   90.00
_cell.angle_gamma   90.00
#
_symmetry.space_group_name_H-M   'P 1'
#
loop_
_entity.id
_entity.type
_entity.pdbx_description
1 polymer ?
#
loop_
_entity_poly.entity_id
_entity_poly.type
_entity_poly.pdbx_seq_one_letter_code
_entity_poly.pdbx_strand_id
1 'polypeptide(L)'
;MTLADRLARVAQATDRWVGWFRLPKPLGLAVLIGLREQLRADNLYDTGRGPDDHPPAEDGGASCRDARTLDGTNNDLQNPLMGSLGSRFGRNVPTALTYPEDRDRILEPNPRVISQRLLARDSFKPATTLNLLAAAWIQFEVHDWFSHGTVGDNPWQIPVVAPDSWPDPIMTIKRTPPDPSPDASKPPTFVTQDTHWWDGSQIYGNTAGFADGLRTGQLGQVRIDDVGLHPEDLETYLDPHGAIRANFWVGLALLHSLFLREHNAICRELHQHYPQMSDQQLYDKAHLVNSALMAKIHTLEWTPAIIAHPTTEAAMRANWFGVLGQRFDDRCGRITPNEVLQGIPGSPTDHDGVPYSLTEEFVAVYRMHPLVPDDYVVRSLRDDRELAHYELPDLAVPHVRERLAQWEADDLFYSMGVAYPGQITLHNFPIHLQDFHRVNDIPIDVAAADILRIRERGVPRYNAFRRMLRLKAAATFEDLTDNPVWAEELRQIYGDVERVDLMVGLYAEPKPPGFGFSDTAFRIFILMASRRLRSDRFFTTDFTPAMYTEAGMAWVHANSMRTVLLRHFPALEPTLRSVTNPFAPWPRTPARAPTRTCPPATTTRRYPPPPGPQPTYVPYSDALEQPGADEDRQIDAIVEALHGNNEWAYKKFHHGLRDAHAKTLAVLRGELTVYPDLPPELAQGLFAQPRSYPVITRLSTTSGVIRSDQIRGVHGLAIKVLDVAGERMLADDDAATQDFLLVTHREFPFADVRAYLRRGMPSAWLLARLSDPGLSAVGALLTRAKPALARVGVALPNAVEIFIEPNTHILGQTFYSAAPIRWGDHVAKFEVEPLSESVRTLTGQPLAADAGYDAYRNQVFDFFATNNAEFELRAQLCTDLARMPIEDATVPWPEELSPHIGVAKLRYNQQNPDSPDRRRFGDDVLSYNSWRGLAAHRPLGPINRLKLKVYEASSTFRHAKNNVRLLEPTVADLPE
;
A
#
# COMPACT_ATOMS: atom_id res chain seq x y z
N MET A 1 7.72 -29.48 -27.71
CA MET A 1 6.92 -28.43 -27.08
C MET A 1 6.58 -28.88 -25.67
N THR A 2 7.18 -28.28 -24.66
CA THR A 2 6.98 -28.63 -23.25
C THR A 2 5.58 -28.24 -22.78
N LEU A 3 5.17 -28.76 -21.61
CA LEU A 3 3.91 -28.33 -20.97
C LEU A 3 3.94 -26.81 -20.65
N ALA A 4 5.11 -26.31 -20.26
CA ALA A 4 5.34 -24.90 -20.01
C ALA A 4 5.09 -24.04 -21.27
N ASP A 5 5.59 -24.46 -22.44
CA ASP A 5 5.35 -23.73 -23.71
C ASP A 5 3.87 -23.68 -24.08
N ARG A 6 3.11 -24.73 -23.76
CA ARG A 6 1.65 -24.77 -24.00
C ARG A 6 0.93 -23.80 -23.07
N LEU A 7 1.28 -23.79 -21.79
CA LEU A 7 0.69 -22.88 -20.80
C LEU A 7 1.01 -21.40 -21.12
N ALA A 8 2.24 -21.11 -21.52
CA ALA A 8 2.64 -19.77 -21.95
C ALA A 8 1.83 -19.26 -23.15
N ARG A 9 1.60 -20.12 -24.16
CA ARG A 9 0.73 -19.77 -25.32
C ARG A 9 -0.72 -19.56 -24.95
N VAL A 10 -1.27 -20.37 -24.04
CA VAL A 10 -2.63 -20.19 -23.53
C VAL A 10 -2.73 -18.87 -22.77
N ALA A 11 -1.75 -18.58 -21.91
CA ALA A 11 -1.66 -17.31 -21.17
C ALA A 11 -1.65 -16.10 -22.13
N GLN A 12 -0.81 -16.15 -23.18
CA GLN A 12 -0.73 -15.09 -24.19
C GLN A 12 -2.03 -14.94 -24.99
N ALA A 13 -2.64 -16.04 -25.41
CA ALA A 13 -3.92 -15.98 -26.13
C ALA A 13 -5.03 -15.37 -25.26
N THR A 14 -5.08 -15.76 -23.98
CA THR A 14 -6.03 -15.25 -23.01
C THR A 14 -5.82 -13.75 -22.77
N ASP A 15 -4.56 -13.32 -22.61
CA ASP A 15 -4.20 -11.93 -22.42
C ASP A 15 -4.59 -11.08 -23.64
N ARG A 16 -4.29 -11.53 -24.85
CA ARG A 16 -4.65 -10.81 -26.09
C ARG A 16 -6.16 -10.64 -26.25
N TRP A 17 -6.94 -11.60 -25.78
CA TRP A 17 -8.39 -11.60 -26.00
C TRP A 17 -9.16 -10.87 -24.91
N VAL A 18 -8.76 -11.00 -23.66
CA VAL A 18 -9.48 -10.44 -22.48
C VAL A 18 -8.69 -9.35 -21.78
N GLY A 19 -7.34 -9.43 -21.77
CA GLY A 19 -6.43 -8.65 -20.92
C GLY A 19 -6.30 -9.27 -19.53
N TRP A 20 -5.07 -9.52 -19.08
CA TRP A 20 -4.76 -10.14 -17.78
C TRP A 20 -5.41 -9.40 -16.60
N PHE A 21 -5.52 -8.08 -16.69
CA PHE A 21 -6.06 -7.20 -15.63
C PHE A 21 -7.59 -7.24 -15.52
N ARG A 22 -8.31 -7.81 -16.49
CA ARG A 22 -9.76 -8.02 -16.45
C ARG A 22 -10.14 -9.41 -15.93
N LEU A 23 -9.16 -10.28 -15.75
CA LEU A 23 -9.37 -11.63 -15.25
C LEU A 23 -9.53 -11.65 -13.73
N PRO A 24 -10.28 -12.61 -13.17
CA PRO A 24 -10.22 -12.90 -11.74
C PRO A 24 -8.77 -13.08 -11.27
N LYS A 25 -8.42 -12.52 -10.11
CA LYS A 25 -7.04 -12.47 -9.55
C LYS A 25 -6.19 -13.74 -9.79
N PRO A 26 -6.68 -14.98 -9.55
CA PRO A 26 -5.86 -16.18 -9.77
C PRO A 26 -5.59 -16.49 -11.24
N LEU A 27 -6.57 -16.27 -12.08
CA LEU A 27 -6.38 -16.45 -13.51
C LEU A 27 -5.45 -15.38 -14.07
N GLY A 28 -5.61 -14.13 -13.62
CA GLY A 28 -4.70 -13.05 -13.95
C GLY A 28 -3.26 -13.35 -13.51
N LEU A 29 -3.07 -13.86 -12.28
CA LEU A 29 -1.74 -14.26 -11.77
C LEU A 29 -1.14 -15.41 -12.59
N ALA A 30 -1.91 -16.43 -12.91
CA ALA A 30 -1.44 -17.54 -13.77
C ALA A 30 -1.05 -17.04 -15.16
N VAL A 31 -1.83 -16.09 -15.72
CA VAL A 31 -1.50 -15.45 -17.00
C VAL A 31 -0.21 -14.63 -16.89
N LEU A 32 -0.01 -13.83 -15.82
CA LEU A 32 1.21 -13.07 -15.61
C LEU A 32 2.45 -13.95 -15.46
N ILE A 33 2.35 -15.08 -14.74
CA ILE A 33 3.43 -16.07 -14.64
C ILE A 33 3.75 -16.62 -16.03
N GLY A 34 2.74 -17.03 -16.79
CA GLY A 34 2.93 -17.54 -18.15
C GLY A 34 3.52 -16.52 -19.11
N LEU A 35 3.11 -15.26 -19.03
CA LEU A 35 3.67 -14.15 -19.81
C LEU A 35 5.14 -13.88 -19.42
N ARG A 36 5.48 -13.89 -18.14
CA ARG A 36 6.85 -13.74 -17.64
C ARG A 36 7.77 -14.80 -18.21
N GLU A 37 7.36 -16.08 -18.12
CA GLU A 37 8.15 -17.20 -18.65
C GLU A 37 8.32 -17.09 -20.17
N GLN A 38 7.28 -16.67 -20.88
CA GLN A 38 7.36 -16.46 -22.33
C GLN A 38 8.32 -15.31 -22.69
N LEU A 39 8.23 -14.18 -21.97
CA LEU A 39 9.15 -13.05 -22.21
C LEU A 39 10.61 -13.43 -21.92
N ARG A 40 10.87 -14.24 -20.89
CA ARG A 40 12.20 -14.78 -20.59
C ARG A 40 12.74 -15.65 -21.74
N ALA A 41 11.89 -16.49 -22.31
CA ALA A 41 12.28 -17.38 -23.42
C ALA A 41 12.50 -16.63 -24.74
N ASP A 42 11.77 -15.57 -25.01
CA ASP A 42 11.63 -15.00 -26.35
C ASP A 42 12.14 -13.55 -26.46
N ASN A 43 12.41 -12.86 -25.36
CA ASN A 43 12.73 -11.44 -25.34
C ASN A 43 14.00 -11.08 -24.57
N LEU A 44 14.99 -11.97 -24.62
CA LEU A 44 16.34 -11.71 -24.11
C LEU A 44 17.35 -11.96 -25.23
N TYR A 45 18.19 -10.96 -25.51
CA TYR A 45 19.17 -11.01 -26.57
C TYR A 45 20.52 -10.50 -26.05
N ASP A 46 21.56 -11.31 -26.20
CA ASP A 46 22.93 -10.96 -25.89
C ASP A 46 23.52 -10.02 -26.95
N THR A 47 24.22 -9.00 -26.48
CA THR A 47 24.98 -8.06 -27.32
C THR A 47 26.49 -8.34 -27.27
N GLY A 48 26.89 -9.41 -26.55
CA GLY A 48 28.28 -9.80 -26.30
C GLY A 48 28.88 -9.10 -25.07
N ARG A 49 30.06 -9.49 -24.72
CA ARG A 49 30.84 -8.86 -23.66
C ARG A 49 31.20 -7.44 -24.01
N GLY A 50 31.37 -6.58 -23.01
CA GLY A 50 32.01 -5.28 -23.18
C GLY A 50 33.46 -5.41 -23.60
N PRO A 51 34.19 -4.28 -23.78
CA PRO A 51 35.60 -4.28 -24.09
C PRO A 51 36.37 -5.08 -23.01
N ASP A 52 37.29 -5.93 -23.46
CA ASP A 52 38.10 -6.84 -22.61
C ASP A 52 39.10 -6.10 -21.68
N ASP A 53 39.00 -4.78 -21.53
CA ASP A 53 40.02 -3.93 -20.91
C ASP A 53 39.91 -3.77 -19.37
N HIS A 54 38.91 -4.40 -18.74
CA HIS A 54 38.84 -4.45 -17.28
C HIS A 54 39.20 -5.89 -16.82
N PRO A 55 40.44 -6.15 -16.42
CA PRO A 55 40.70 -7.39 -15.71
C PRO A 55 39.82 -7.42 -14.46
N PRO A 56 39.24 -8.57 -14.11
CA PRO A 56 38.57 -8.72 -12.83
C PRO A 56 39.51 -8.23 -11.75
N ALA A 57 39.01 -7.49 -10.77
CA ALA A 57 39.79 -6.99 -9.66
C ALA A 57 40.75 -8.10 -9.21
N GLU A 58 42.08 -7.84 -9.20
CA GLU A 58 43.09 -8.87 -8.97
C GLU A 58 43.04 -9.56 -7.59
N ASP A 59 42.14 -9.14 -6.74
CA ASP A 59 41.85 -9.79 -5.47
C ASP A 59 41.02 -11.08 -5.65
N GLY A 60 41.58 -12.06 -6.34
CA GLY A 60 41.08 -13.45 -6.30
C GLY A 60 41.19 -14.09 -4.91
N GLY A 61 41.18 -13.30 -3.85
CA GLY A 61 41.13 -13.75 -2.47
C GLY A 61 39.73 -14.16 -2.03
N ALA A 62 39.59 -14.69 -0.83
CA ALA A 62 38.35 -15.10 -0.20
C ALA A 62 37.28 -13.97 -0.14
N SER A 63 37.70 -12.67 -0.18
CA SER A 63 36.83 -11.52 -0.14
C SER A 63 35.86 -11.45 -1.33
N CYS A 64 36.27 -11.76 -2.54
CA CYS A 64 35.40 -11.70 -3.72
C CYS A 64 34.27 -12.73 -3.75
N ARG A 65 34.37 -13.79 -2.93
CA ARG A 65 33.32 -14.81 -2.80
C ARG A 65 32.28 -14.44 -1.75
N ASP A 66 32.68 -13.72 -0.71
CA ASP A 66 31.89 -13.49 0.49
C ASP A 66 31.32 -12.09 0.55
N ALA A 67 31.61 -11.22 -0.42
CA ALA A 67 31.16 -9.84 -0.52
C ALA A 67 30.92 -9.41 -1.97
N ARG A 68 30.21 -8.33 -2.17
CA ARG A 68 30.10 -7.63 -3.46
C ARG A 68 31.40 -6.87 -3.74
N THR A 69 31.82 -6.87 -5.00
CA THR A 69 32.91 -6.01 -5.48
C THR A 69 32.35 -4.65 -5.91
N LEU A 70 33.15 -3.61 -5.87
CA LEU A 70 32.74 -2.25 -6.21
C LEU A 70 32.38 -2.08 -7.69
N ASP A 71 33.06 -2.81 -8.56
CA ASP A 71 32.87 -2.79 -10.00
C ASP A 71 31.85 -3.84 -10.51
N GLY A 72 31.20 -4.57 -9.60
CA GLY A 72 30.22 -5.61 -9.93
C GLY A 72 30.83 -6.90 -10.50
N THR A 73 32.16 -7.04 -10.53
CA THR A 73 32.80 -8.28 -10.95
C THR A 73 32.56 -9.41 -9.95
N ASN A 74 32.73 -10.66 -10.38
CA ASN A 74 32.58 -11.87 -9.53
C ASN A 74 31.17 -12.04 -8.89
N ASN A 75 30.13 -11.33 -9.38
CA ASN A 75 28.78 -11.68 -9.02
C ASN A 75 28.38 -13.03 -9.64
N ASP A 76 28.77 -13.31 -10.89
CA ASP A 76 28.78 -14.66 -11.42
C ASP A 76 30.20 -15.22 -11.38
N LEU A 77 30.40 -16.32 -10.63
CA LEU A 77 31.74 -16.91 -10.45
C LEU A 77 32.24 -17.66 -11.68
N GLN A 78 31.37 -18.00 -12.66
CA GLN A 78 31.74 -18.63 -13.92
C GLN A 78 32.03 -17.59 -15.01
N ASN A 79 31.38 -16.45 -14.96
CA ASN A 79 31.59 -15.32 -15.85
C ASN A 79 31.82 -14.03 -15.04
N PRO A 80 33.02 -13.86 -14.47
CA PRO A 80 33.32 -12.81 -13.51
C PRO A 80 33.02 -11.37 -13.97
N LEU A 81 33.09 -11.11 -15.27
CA LEU A 81 32.81 -9.81 -15.86
C LEU A 81 31.34 -9.59 -16.25
N MET A 82 30.45 -10.56 -16.00
CA MET A 82 29.04 -10.44 -16.31
C MET A 82 28.42 -9.34 -15.46
N GLY A 83 27.75 -8.38 -16.12
CA GLY A 83 27.02 -7.28 -15.46
C GLY A 83 27.91 -6.27 -14.73
N SER A 84 29.22 -6.33 -14.83
CA SER A 84 30.13 -5.40 -14.20
C SER A 84 30.22 -4.06 -14.92
N LEU A 85 30.84 -3.08 -14.28
CA LEU A 85 31.22 -1.79 -14.87
C LEU A 85 31.88 -2.00 -16.25
N GLY A 86 31.47 -1.22 -17.26
CA GLY A 86 31.98 -1.34 -18.63
C GLY A 86 31.38 -2.48 -19.44
N SER A 87 30.45 -3.29 -18.88
CA SER A 87 29.71 -4.28 -19.68
C SER A 87 28.66 -3.63 -20.57
N ARG A 88 28.29 -4.33 -21.66
CA ARG A 88 27.29 -3.84 -22.62
C ARG A 88 25.88 -4.00 -22.12
N PHE A 89 25.02 -3.03 -22.52
CA PHE A 89 23.57 -3.21 -22.39
C PHE A 89 23.09 -4.31 -23.33
N GLY A 90 22.26 -5.22 -22.83
CA GLY A 90 21.54 -6.21 -23.62
C GLY A 90 20.31 -5.63 -24.32
N ARG A 91 19.49 -6.52 -24.93
CA ARG A 91 18.27 -6.13 -25.65
C ARG A 91 17.08 -7.01 -25.24
N ASN A 92 15.89 -6.44 -25.27
CA ASN A 92 14.62 -7.20 -25.16
C ASN A 92 13.94 -7.38 -26.52
N VAL A 93 14.54 -6.90 -27.56
CA VAL A 93 14.11 -7.05 -28.96
C VAL A 93 15.25 -7.61 -29.81
N PRO A 94 14.96 -8.30 -30.94
CA PRO A 94 16.00 -8.89 -31.77
C PRO A 94 17.05 -7.86 -32.17
N THR A 95 18.31 -8.12 -31.92
CA THR A 95 19.43 -7.21 -32.18
C THR A 95 19.49 -6.71 -33.63
N ALA A 96 19.14 -7.55 -34.61
CA ALA A 96 19.06 -7.15 -36.01
C ALA A 96 18.04 -6.03 -36.32
N LEU A 97 17.17 -5.70 -35.36
CA LEU A 97 16.15 -4.66 -35.51
C LEU A 97 16.46 -3.41 -34.65
N THR A 98 17.66 -3.33 -34.09
CA THR A 98 18.06 -2.23 -33.18
C THR A 98 19.03 -1.24 -33.81
N TYR A 99 19.03 -1.14 -35.13
CA TYR A 99 19.75 -0.07 -35.82
C TYR A 99 19.08 1.27 -35.53
N PRO A 100 19.85 2.30 -35.17
CA PRO A 100 19.34 3.68 -35.14
C PRO A 100 18.79 4.07 -36.51
N GLU A 101 17.84 4.96 -36.53
CA GLU A 101 17.37 5.56 -37.78
C GLU A 101 18.50 6.36 -38.44
N ASP A 102 18.44 6.52 -39.80
CA ASP A 102 19.39 7.35 -40.54
C ASP A 102 19.48 8.75 -39.95
N ARG A 103 20.66 9.34 -40.02
CA ARG A 103 20.97 10.64 -39.41
C ARG A 103 19.95 11.73 -39.75
N ASP A 104 19.43 11.75 -40.98
CA ASP A 104 18.47 12.73 -41.43
C ASP A 104 17.04 12.46 -40.90
N ARG A 105 16.75 11.21 -40.51
CA ARG A 105 15.42 10.78 -39.98
C ARG A 105 15.35 10.73 -38.47
N ILE A 106 16.48 10.63 -37.78
CA ILE A 106 16.52 10.50 -36.31
C ILE A 106 15.95 11.74 -35.61
N LEU A 107 16.00 12.92 -36.27
CA LEU A 107 15.42 14.16 -35.77
C LEU A 107 13.97 14.40 -36.25
N GLU A 108 13.34 13.42 -36.88
CA GLU A 108 11.96 13.52 -37.38
C GLU A 108 11.00 12.55 -36.74
N PRO A 109 9.86 13.02 -36.22
CA PRO A 109 9.55 14.42 -35.97
C PRO A 109 10.52 15.06 -34.99
N ASN A 110 10.64 16.38 -35.05
CA ASN A 110 11.59 17.14 -34.22
C ASN A 110 11.33 16.91 -32.74
N PRO A 111 12.32 16.40 -31.95
CA PRO A 111 12.15 16.09 -30.50
C PRO A 111 11.72 17.33 -29.68
N ARG A 112 12.18 18.54 -30.00
CA ARG A 112 11.77 19.77 -29.29
C ARG A 112 10.30 20.10 -29.55
N VAL A 113 9.82 19.93 -30.80
CA VAL A 113 8.40 20.14 -31.11
C VAL A 113 7.51 19.12 -30.39
N ILE A 114 7.96 17.86 -30.27
CA ILE A 114 7.25 16.83 -29.50
C ILE A 114 7.21 17.23 -28.03
N SER A 115 8.37 17.62 -27.46
CA SER A 115 8.46 18.07 -26.07
C SER A 115 7.46 19.16 -25.76
N GLN A 116 7.41 20.21 -26.58
CA GLN A 116 6.54 21.36 -26.35
C GLN A 116 5.07 21.08 -26.58
N ARG A 117 4.72 20.34 -27.67
CA ARG A 117 3.32 20.19 -28.07
C ARG A 117 2.59 19.01 -27.49
N LEU A 118 3.29 17.93 -27.10
CA LEU A 118 2.69 16.71 -26.57
C LEU A 118 3.04 16.46 -25.12
N LEU A 119 4.16 16.96 -24.62
CA LEU A 119 4.63 16.63 -23.28
C LEU A 119 4.50 17.79 -22.31
N ALA A 120 4.64 19.05 -22.77
CA ALA A 120 4.56 20.23 -21.92
C ALA A 120 3.28 20.25 -21.07
N ARG A 121 3.45 20.63 -19.81
CA ARG A 121 2.38 20.67 -18.81
C ARG A 121 1.68 22.02 -18.85
N ASP A 122 0.40 22.05 -19.18
CA ASP A 122 -0.46 23.24 -19.02
C ASP A 122 -0.98 23.37 -17.60
N SER A 123 -1.23 22.23 -16.95
CA SER A 123 -1.65 22.13 -15.56
C SER A 123 -1.16 20.82 -14.97
N PHE A 124 -0.77 20.86 -13.70
CA PHE A 124 -0.31 19.67 -12.99
C PHE A 124 -1.42 18.63 -12.85
N LYS A 125 -1.16 17.39 -13.31
CA LYS A 125 -2.06 16.25 -13.18
C LYS A 125 -1.49 15.31 -12.12
N PRO A 126 -2.02 15.31 -10.86
CA PRO A 126 -1.47 14.51 -9.77
C PRO A 126 -1.76 13.01 -9.92
N ALA A 127 -0.79 12.16 -9.58
CA ALA A 127 -0.98 10.72 -9.40
C ALA A 127 -1.43 10.46 -7.95
N THR A 128 -2.74 10.52 -7.70
CA THR A 128 -3.32 10.50 -6.34
C THR A 128 -3.20 9.16 -5.59
N THR A 129 -2.70 8.11 -6.23
CA THR A 129 -2.42 6.81 -5.61
C THR A 129 -1.01 6.69 -5.03
N LEU A 130 -0.14 7.67 -5.32
CA LEU A 130 1.26 7.71 -4.92
C LEU A 130 1.55 8.96 -4.11
N ASN A 131 2.58 8.90 -3.29
CA ASN A 131 3.19 10.09 -2.71
C ASN A 131 4.53 10.44 -3.40
N LEU A 132 5.09 11.58 -3.05
CA LEU A 132 6.28 12.09 -3.71
C LEU A 132 7.56 11.28 -3.38
N LEU A 133 7.59 10.54 -2.26
CA LEU A 133 8.66 9.58 -1.98
C LEU A 133 8.76 8.50 -3.06
N ALA A 134 7.64 8.14 -3.69
CA ALA A 134 7.67 7.16 -4.79
C ALA A 134 8.42 7.68 -6.03
N ALA A 135 8.34 8.99 -6.30
CA ALA A 135 9.11 9.62 -7.39
C ALA A 135 10.60 9.71 -7.03
N ALA A 136 10.95 10.10 -5.80
CA ALA A 136 12.32 10.11 -5.34
C ALA A 136 12.93 8.70 -5.33
N TRP A 137 12.19 7.69 -4.87
CA TRP A 137 12.64 6.30 -4.81
C TRP A 137 13.04 5.74 -6.17
N ILE A 138 12.24 5.94 -7.21
CA ILE A 138 12.60 5.39 -8.51
C ILE A 138 13.86 6.04 -9.09
N GLN A 139 14.06 7.34 -8.88
CA GLN A 139 15.28 7.99 -9.30
C GLN A 139 16.49 7.52 -8.48
N PHE A 140 16.33 7.34 -7.17
CA PHE A 140 17.35 6.79 -6.28
C PHE A 140 17.82 5.40 -6.74
N GLU A 141 16.88 4.53 -7.12
CA GLU A 141 17.19 3.18 -7.64
C GLU A 141 17.79 3.21 -9.05
N VAL A 142 17.35 4.13 -9.92
CA VAL A 142 17.91 4.27 -11.27
C VAL A 142 19.38 4.71 -11.22
N HIS A 143 19.79 5.47 -10.22
CA HIS A 143 21.18 5.85 -10.01
C HIS A 143 22.08 4.68 -9.63
N ASP A 144 21.52 3.60 -9.06
CA ASP A 144 22.22 2.32 -8.86
C ASP A 144 22.39 1.54 -10.17
N TRP A 145 21.43 1.64 -11.09
CA TRP A 145 21.22 0.62 -12.09
C TRP A 145 21.95 0.86 -13.41
N PHE A 146 22.03 2.08 -13.86
CA PHE A 146 22.66 2.36 -15.16
C PHE A 146 23.08 3.81 -15.37
N SER A 147 24.21 3.94 -16.04
CA SER A 147 24.63 5.21 -16.64
C SER A 147 25.33 4.90 -17.97
N HIS A 148 24.99 5.66 -19.02
CA HIS A 148 25.66 5.56 -20.30
C HIS A 148 26.77 6.58 -20.46
N GLY A 149 26.89 7.52 -19.52
CA GLY A 149 27.74 8.69 -19.69
C GLY A 149 27.33 9.59 -20.87
N THR A 150 28.15 10.55 -21.17
CA THR A 150 27.97 11.47 -22.31
C THR A 150 29.31 11.89 -22.92
N VAL A 151 29.36 12.05 -24.26
CA VAL A 151 30.52 12.66 -24.95
C VAL A 151 30.17 14.05 -25.44
N GLY A 152 31.13 14.99 -25.33
CA GLY A 152 30.98 16.38 -25.76
C GLY A 152 31.18 16.57 -27.26
N ASP A 153 31.97 15.70 -27.90
CA ASP A 153 32.34 15.83 -29.31
C ASP A 153 31.18 15.44 -30.22
N ASN A 154 30.96 16.21 -31.28
CA ASN A 154 29.94 15.98 -32.32
C ASN A 154 28.50 15.75 -31.73
N PRO A 155 27.94 16.68 -30.97
CA PRO A 155 26.62 16.55 -30.39
C PRO A 155 25.53 16.54 -31.46
N TRP A 156 24.32 16.08 -31.06
CA TRP A 156 23.12 16.27 -31.85
C TRP A 156 22.70 17.73 -31.85
N GLN A 157 22.36 18.25 -33.04
CA GLN A 157 21.89 19.61 -33.25
C GLN A 157 20.42 19.57 -33.68
N ILE A 158 19.52 20.01 -32.80
CA ILE A 158 18.07 20.01 -33.04
C ILE A 158 17.67 21.44 -33.44
N PRO A 159 17.12 21.65 -34.64
CA PRO A 159 16.60 22.96 -35.01
C PRO A 159 15.42 23.38 -34.13
N VAL A 160 15.46 24.58 -33.58
CA VAL A 160 14.37 25.17 -32.84
C VAL A 160 13.39 25.86 -33.79
N VAL A 161 12.10 25.48 -33.69
CA VAL A 161 11.05 25.97 -34.59
C VAL A 161 10.21 27.00 -33.87
N ALA A 162 10.16 28.21 -34.41
CA ALA A 162 9.38 29.30 -33.84
C ALA A 162 7.85 29.05 -33.94
N PRO A 163 7.04 29.47 -32.94
CA PRO A 163 7.47 30.19 -31.73
C PRO A 163 8.01 29.24 -30.66
N ASP A 164 9.15 29.53 -30.08
CA ASP A 164 9.78 28.78 -29.00
C ASP A 164 10.50 29.74 -28.05
N SER A 165 10.50 29.49 -26.76
CA SER A 165 11.23 30.27 -25.74
C SER A 165 12.73 29.94 -25.64
N TRP A 166 13.19 28.90 -26.38
CA TRP A 166 14.61 28.50 -26.35
C TRP A 166 15.51 29.61 -26.87
N PRO A 167 16.60 29.94 -26.16
CA PRO A 167 17.40 31.14 -26.43
C PRO A 167 18.15 31.07 -27.79
N ASP A 168 18.47 29.87 -28.25
CA ASP A 168 19.28 29.67 -29.47
C ASP A 168 18.44 29.01 -30.59
N PRO A 169 18.75 29.26 -31.86
CA PRO A 169 18.06 28.63 -32.98
C PRO A 169 18.37 27.13 -33.13
N ILE A 170 19.33 26.61 -32.38
CA ILE A 170 19.74 25.19 -32.36
C ILE A 170 19.92 24.77 -30.91
N MET A 171 19.19 23.71 -30.55
CA MET A 171 19.40 23.00 -29.30
C MET A 171 20.47 21.91 -29.47
N THR A 172 21.42 21.88 -28.55
CA THR A 172 22.55 20.93 -28.60
C THR A 172 22.40 19.85 -27.52
N ILE A 173 22.41 18.59 -27.93
CA ILE A 173 22.34 17.44 -27.00
C ILE A 173 23.58 16.56 -27.22
N LYS A 174 24.35 16.34 -26.16
CA LYS A 174 25.52 15.44 -26.19
C LYS A 174 25.09 14.03 -26.57
N ARG A 175 25.90 13.32 -27.32
CA ARG A 175 25.65 11.92 -27.72
C ARG A 175 25.92 10.95 -26.59
N THR A 176 25.30 9.77 -26.67
CA THR A 176 25.73 8.60 -25.89
C THR A 176 27.11 8.16 -26.38
N PRO A 177 28.07 7.89 -25.49
CA PRO A 177 29.36 7.34 -25.91
C PRO A 177 29.17 6.02 -26.67
N PRO A 178 29.77 5.88 -27.86
CA PRO A 178 29.75 4.60 -28.55
C PRO A 178 30.62 3.59 -27.79
N ASP A 179 30.31 2.31 -27.98
CA ASP A 179 31.14 1.22 -27.51
C ASP A 179 32.58 1.37 -28.09
N PRO A 180 33.63 1.30 -27.28
CA PRO A 180 35.00 1.44 -27.72
C PRO A 180 35.50 0.28 -28.62
N SER A 181 34.77 -0.85 -28.66
CA SER A 181 35.06 -2.02 -29.48
C SER A 181 33.92 -2.39 -30.44
N PRO A 182 33.52 -1.51 -31.37
CA PRO A 182 32.35 -1.71 -32.21
C PRO A 182 32.57 -2.85 -33.23
N ASP A 183 31.56 -3.69 -33.40
CA ASP A 183 31.45 -4.64 -34.52
C ASP A 183 30.62 -3.98 -35.62
N ALA A 184 31.26 -3.48 -36.65
CA ALA A 184 30.63 -2.79 -37.77
C ALA A 184 29.58 -3.63 -38.54
N SER A 185 29.57 -4.95 -38.32
CA SER A 185 28.60 -5.86 -38.92
C SER A 185 27.28 -5.96 -38.11
N LYS A 186 27.25 -5.36 -36.94
CA LYS A 186 26.11 -5.40 -36.01
C LYS A 186 25.59 -3.99 -35.68
N PRO A 187 24.37 -3.87 -35.15
CA PRO A 187 23.90 -2.60 -34.59
C PRO A 187 24.86 -2.08 -33.52
N PRO A 188 24.96 -0.74 -33.36
CA PRO A 188 25.79 -0.16 -32.29
C PRO A 188 25.32 -0.62 -30.91
N THR A 189 26.28 -0.87 -30.05
CA THR A 189 26.12 -1.20 -28.66
C THR A 189 26.63 -0.07 -27.77
N PHE A 190 26.21 -0.06 -26.51
CA PHE A 190 26.64 0.92 -25.53
C PHE A 190 27.06 0.21 -24.25
N VAL A 191 28.01 0.78 -23.52
CA VAL A 191 28.51 0.23 -22.26
C VAL A 191 27.98 1.03 -21.08
N THR A 192 27.83 0.35 -19.93
CA THR A 192 27.42 1.02 -18.72
C THR A 192 28.63 1.61 -17.97
N GLN A 193 28.40 2.74 -17.30
CA GLN A 193 29.34 3.36 -16.38
C GLN A 193 29.08 3.02 -14.90
N ASP A 194 28.05 2.22 -14.65
CA ASP A 194 27.72 1.61 -13.36
C ASP A 194 27.64 0.11 -13.52
N THR A 195 27.47 -0.63 -12.43
CA THR A 195 27.18 -2.06 -12.51
C THR A 195 25.72 -2.28 -12.94
N HIS A 196 25.43 -3.42 -13.57
CA HIS A 196 24.03 -3.81 -13.85
C HIS A 196 23.36 -4.51 -12.66
N TRP A 197 24.11 -4.77 -11.59
CA TRP A 197 23.61 -5.46 -10.40
C TRP A 197 22.79 -4.54 -9.51
N TRP A 198 22.08 -5.11 -8.59
CA TRP A 198 21.36 -4.37 -7.58
C TRP A 198 22.20 -4.37 -6.30
N ASP A 199 23.27 -3.62 -6.33
CA ASP A 199 24.34 -3.68 -5.32
C ASP A 199 24.41 -2.45 -4.42
N GLY A 200 23.63 -1.43 -4.67
CA GLY A 200 23.58 -0.22 -3.85
C GLY A 200 24.70 0.75 -4.18
N SER A 201 25.22 0.73 -5.41
CA SER A 201 26.33 1.59 -5.83
C SER A 201 26.04 3.09 -5.68
N GLN A 202 24.75 3.51 -5.69
CA GLN A 202 24.35 4.88 -5.36
C GLN A 202 24.72 5.29 -3.92
N ILE A 203 24.87 4.33 -3.01
CA ILE A 203 25.29 4.54 -1.62
C ILE A 203 26.79 4.31 -1.46
N TYR A 204 27.33 3.23 -2.06
CA TYR A 204 28.68 2.72 -1.79
C TYR A 204 29.72 3.17 -2.81
N GLY A 205 29.25 3.74 -3.94
CA GLY A 205 30.10 4.08 -5.09
C GLY A 205 30.57 2.85 -5.86
N ASN A 206 31.21 3.11 -7.00
CA ASN A 206 31.79 2.10 -7.88
C ASN A 206 33.31 2.27 -8.10
N THR A 207 33.95 3.14 -7.31
CA THR A 207 35.39 3.39 -7.35
C THR A 207 36.03 3.22 -5.99
N ALA A 208 37.25 2.70 -5.96
CA ALA A 208 38.02 2.47 -4.72
C ALA A 208 38.20 3.77 -3.91
N GLY A 209 38.52 4.88 -4.58
CA GLY A 209 38.70 6.16 -3.89
C GLY A 209 37.47 6.64 -3.14
N PHE A 210 36.29 6.51 -3.72
CA PHE A 210 35.03 6.84 -3.04
C PHE A 210 34.75 5.87 -1.88
N ALA A 211 34.85 4.56 -2.12
CA ALA A 211 34.55 3.55 -1.13
C ALA A 211 35.47 3.63 0.10
N ASP A 212 36.77 3.82 -0.12
CA ASP A 212 37.74 4.00 0.95
C ASP A 212 37.47 5.29 1.74
N GLY A 213 37.19 6.39 1.04
CA GLY A 213 36.85 7.66 1.66
C GLY A 213 35.53 7.66 2.43
N LEU A 214 34.58 6.78 2.03
CA LEU A 214 33.29 6.65 2.69
C LEU A 214 33.39 5.96 4.06
N ARG A 215 34.37 5.09 4.27
CA ARG A 215 34.48 4.26 5.48
C ARG A 215 35.02 5.05 6.66
N THR A 216 34.47 4.77 7.85
CA THR A 216 35.03 5.30 9.11
C THR A 216 36.29 4.53 9.55
N GLY A 217 36.51 3.32 9.05
CA GLY A 217 37.50 2.36 9.54
C GLY A 217 37.19 1.78 10.92
N GLN A 218 35.94 1.93 11.39
CA GLN A 218 35.52 1.44 12.70
C GLN A 218 34.14 0.76 12.61
N LEU A 219 34.04 -0.48 13.05
CA LEU A 219 32.79 -1.27 13.14
C LEU A 219 32.04 -1.38 11.79
N GLY A 220 32.74 -1.30 10.67
CA GLY A 220 32.16 -1.37 9.34
C GLY A 220 31.32 -0.15 8.93
N GLN A 221 31.27 0.90 9.76
CA GLN A 221 30.40 2.05 9.54
C GLN A 221 30.90 2.98 8.42
N VAL A 222 29.95 3.69 7.82
CA VAL A 222 30.19 4.73 6.82
C VAL A 222 30.10 6.12 7.44
N ARG A 223 30.83 7.05 6.83
CA ARG A 223 30.86 8.48 7.20
C ARG A 223 29.58 9.15 6.76
N ILE A 224 29.03 9.94 7.66
CA ILE A 224 27.82 10.76 7.43
C ILE A 224 28.14 12.16 7.94
N ASP A 225 27.86 13.18 7.17
CA ASP A 225 28.09 14.57 7.56
C ASP A 225 26.95 15.12 8.46
N ASP A 226 27.05 16.40 8.81
CA ASP A 226 26.12 17.08 9.73
C ASP A 226 24.69 17.20 9.16
N VAL A 227 24.52 17.18 7.82
CA VAL A 227 23.21 17.20 7.17
C VAL A 227 22.70 15.79 6.80
N GLY A 228 23.45 14.76 7.15
CA GLY A 228 23.08 13.37 6.98
C GLY A 228 23.46 12.75 5.64
N LEU A 229 24.30 13.39 4.84
CA LEU A 229 24.75 12.92 3.53
C LEU A 229 26.20 12.37 3.57
N HIS A 230 26.65 11.91 2.42
CA HIS A 230 28.08 11.67 2.21
C HIS A 230 28.87 12.95 2.48
N PRO A 231 30.08 12.88 3.07
CA PRO A 231 30.93 14.02 3.24
C PRO A 231 31.23 14.73 1.91
N GLU A 232 31.32 16.07 1.93
CA GLU A 232 31.54 16.89 0.73
C GLU A 232 32.81 16.53 -0.03
N ASP A 233 33.87 16.11 0.69
CA ASP A 233 35.13 15.68 0.10
C ASP A 233 34.98 14.47 -0.84
N LEU A 234 33.90 13.70 -0.71
CA LEU A 234 33.59 12.55 -1.56
C LEU A 234 32.74 12.88 -2.80
N GLU A 235 32.12 14.05 -2.86
CA GLU A 235 31.23 14.41 -3.97
C GLU A 235 31.93 14.44 -5.34
N THR A 236 33.22 14.62 -5.37
CA THR A 236 34.02 14.57 -6.59
C THR A 236 34.10 13.17 -7.18
N TYR A 237 33.89 12.12 -6.38
CA TYR A 237 33.95 10.72 -6.80
C TYR A 237 32.57 10.15 -7.21
N LEU A 238 31.46 10.78 -6.78
CA LEU A 238 30.11 10.32 -7.10
C LEU A 238 29.80 10.39 -8.59
N ASP A 239 30.40 11.34 -9.29
CA ASP A 239 30.33 11.42 -10.75
C ASP A 239 31.54 12.21 -11.30
N PRO A 240 32.58 11.52 -11.82
CA PRO A 240 33.69 12.18 -12.46
C PRO A 240 33.31 13.05 -13.67
N HIS A 241 32.08 12.86 -14.22
CA HIS A 241 31.54 13.62 -15.33
C HIS A 241 30.49 14.66 -14.94
N GLY A 242 30.13 14.76 -13.65
CA GLY A 242 29.20 15.74 -13.10
C GLY A 242 27.71 15.44 -13.34
N ALA A 243 27.33 14.23 -13.84
CA ALA A 243 25.94 13.91 -14.18
C ALA A 243 25.05 13.67 -12.95
N ILE A 244 25.55 12.98 -11.93
CA ILE A 244 24.80 12.76 -10.68
C ILE A 244 24.61 14.10 -9.96
N ARG A 245 25.59 14.97 -9.97
CA ARG A 245 25.48 16.31 -9.37
C ARG A 245 24.39 17.15 -10.02
N ALA A 246 24.21 17.05 -11.33
CA ALA A 246 23.30 17.90 -12.06
C ALA A 246 21.82 17.64 -11.78
N ASN A 247 21.46 16.40 -11.38
CA ASN A 247 20.07 15.99 -11.12
C ASN A 247 19.82 15.57 -9.65
N PHE A 248 20.77 15.90 -8.76
CA PHE A 248 20.60 15.63 -7.33
C PHE A 248 19.72 16.70 -6.69
N TRP A 249 18.75 16.29 -5.88
CA TRP A 249 17.79 17.16 -5.23
C TRP A 249 17.37 16.61 -3.86
N VAL A 250 16.66 17.42 -3.05
CA VAL A 250 16.30 17.09 -1.66
C VAL A 250 15.64 15.72 -1.52
N GLY A 251 14.77 15.30 -2.47
CA GLY A 251 14.12 13.99 -2.40
C GLY A 251 15.12 12.82 -2.47
N LEU A 252 16.14 12.91 -3.34
CA LEU A 252 17.24 11.94 -3.37
C LEU A 252 18.07 11.99 -2.10
N ALA A 253 18.41 13.20 -1.65
CA ALA A 253 19.22 13.42 -0.46
C ALA A 253 18.63 12.77 0.79
N LEU A 254 17.31 12.84 0.96
CA LEU A 254 16.59 12.19 2.06
C LEU A 254 16.75 10.66 2.02
N LEU A 255 16.69 10.05 0.84
CA LEU A 255 16.85 8.60 0.69
C LEU A 255 18.31 8.17 0.88
N HIS A 256 19.29 8.94 0.37
CA HIS A 256 20.70 8.71 0.66
C HIS A 256 20.97 8.78 2.17
N SER A 257 20.50 9.82 2.84
CA SER A 257 20.60 9.96 4.30
C SER A 257 20.01 8.76 5.04
N LEU A 258 18.82 8.33 4.61
CA LEU A 258 18.11 7.21 5.22
C LEU A 258 18.91 5.92 5.15
N PHE A 259 19.42 5.55 3.97
CA PHE A 259 20.11 4.27 3.77
C PHE A 259 21.59 4.28 4.19
N LEU A 260 22.24 5.43 4.28
CA LEU A 260 23.53 5.58 4.98
C LEU A 260 23.36 5.30 6.49
N ARG A 261 22.33 5.87 7.11
CA ARG A 261 22.00 5.64 8.53
C ARG A 261 21.59 4.19 8.76
N GLU A 262 20.85 3.59 7.81
CA GLU A 262 20.43 2.18 7.89
C GLU A 262 21.63 1.25 7.82
N HIS A 263 22.61 1.48 6.93
CA HIS A 263 23.86 0.74 6.91
C HIS A 263 24.56 0.76 8.28
N ASN A 264 24.68 1.96 8.89
CA ASN A 264 25.30 2.09 10.20
C ASN A 264 24.48 1.39 11.32
N ALA A 265 23.16 1.31 11.20
CA ALA A 265 22.32 0.57 12.14
C ALA A 265 22.54 -0.94 11.98
N ILE A 266 22.62 -1.44 10.75
CA ILE A 266 22.94 -2.84 10.45
C ILE A 266 24.31 -3.21 11.01
N CYS A 267 25.32 -2.36 10.83
CA CYS A 267 26.67 -2.59 11.39
C CYS A 267 26.62 -2.76 12.92
N ARG A 268 25.89 -1.91 13.63
CA ARG A 268 25.74 -2.00 15.09
C ARG A 268 25.07 -3.30 15.51
N GLU A 269 24.01 -3.71 14.83
CA GLU A 269 23.30 -4.96 15.09
C GLU A 269 24.20 -6.17 14.87
N LEU A 270 24.90 -6.20 13.73
CA LEU A 270 25.83 -7.28 13.43
C LEU A 270 26.97 -7.35 14.46
N HIS A 271 27.53 -6.23 14.89
CA HIS A 271 28.58 -6.20 15.91
C HIS A 271 28.08 -6.71 17.29
N GLN A 272 26.83 -6.41 17.68
CA GLN A 272 26.25 -6.95 18.91
C GLN A 272 26.16 -8.48 18.89
N HIS A 273 25.78 -9.05 17.75
CA HIS A 273 25.68 -10.50 17.59
C HIS A 273 27.02 -11.19 17.32
N TYR A 274 27.94 -10.50 16.65
CA TYR A 274 29.22 -11.03 16.18
C TYR A 274 30.38 -10.09 16.52
N PRO A 275 30.71 -9.90 17.81
CA PRO A 275 31.72 -8.90 18.22
C PRO A 275 33.16 -9.25 17.78
N GLN A 276 33.38 -10.47 17.28
CA GLN A 276 34.67 -10.90 16.74
C GLN A 276 34.88 -10.54 15.25
N MET A 277 33.86 -10.08 14.55
CA MET A 277 33.98 -9.67 13.15
C MET A 277 34.89 -8.44 13.03
N SER A 278 35.75 -8.46 12.01
CA SER A 278 36.59 -7.31 11.67
C SER A 278 35.75 -6.16 11.09
N ASP A 279 36.31 -4.96 11.02
CA ASP A 279 35.71 -3.80 10.38
C ASP A 279 35.26 -4.12 8.95
N GLN A 280 36.14 -4.78 8.16
CA GLN A 280 35.84 -5.19 6.78
C GLN A 280 34.64 -6.17 6.73
N GLN A 281 34.64 -7.19 7.58
CA GLN A 281 33.55 -8.17 7.59
C GLN A 281 32.21 -7.54 7.96
N LEU A 282 32.18 -6.63 8.92
CA LEU A 282 30.96 -5.91 9.30
C LEU A 282 30.45 -5.05 8.15
N TYR A 283 31.35 -4.30 7.48
CA TYR A 283 31.01 -3.50 6.30
C TYR A 283 30.42 -4.36 5.18
N ASP A 284 31.10 -5.44 4.80
CA ASP A 284 30.68 -6.32 3.71
C ASP A 284 29.31 -6.95 3.97
N LYS A 285 29.07 -7.43 5.20
CA LYS A 285 27.78 -8.00 5.58
C LYS A 285 26.69 -6.95 5.65
N ALA A 286 26.98 -5.77 6.18
CA ALA A 286 26.00 -4.65 6.21
C ALA A 286 25.66 -4.17 4.79
N HIS A 287 26.61 -4.12 3.87
CA HIS A 287 26.39 -3.82 2.45
C HIS A 287 25.41 -4.83 1.82
N LEU A 288 25.64 -6.14 1.99
CA LEU A 288 24.74 -7.18 1.49
C LEU A 288 23.31 -7.04 2.05
N VAL A 289 23.20 -6.83 3.36
CA VAL A 289 21.90 -6.71 4.05
C VAL A 289 21.15 -5.46 3.60
N ASN A 290 21.83 -4.33 3.48
CA ASN A 290 21.23 -3.06 3.06
C ASN A 290 20.75 -3.12 1.60
N SER A 291 21.56 -3.67 0.68
CA SER A 291 21.17 -3.86 -0.72
C SER A 291 19.98 -4.82 -0.85
N ALA A 292 19.94 -5.90 -0.07
CA ALA A 292 18.82 -6.83 -0.06
C ALA A 292 17.53 -6.20 0.53
N LEU A 293 17.68 -5.32 1.51
CA LEU A 293 16.55 -4.58 2.08
C LEU A 293 15.97 -3.59 1.06
N MET A 294 16.81 -2.85 0.33
CA MET A 294 16.37 -1.95 -0.74
C MET A 294 15.63 -2.73 -1.84
N ALA A 295 16.19 -3.85 -2.30
CA ALA A 295 15.56 -4.71 -3.30
C ALA A 295 14.19 -5.27 -2.82
N LYS A 296 14.08 -5.64 -1.54
CA LYS A 296 12.82 -6.08 -0.92
C LYS A 296 11.79 -4.96 -0.88
N ILE A 297 12.17 -3.77 -0.44
CA ILE A 297 11.30 -2.58 -0.38
C ILE A 297 10.78 -2.25 -1.78
N HIS A 298 11.66 -2.21 -2.77
CA HIS A 298 11.26 -1.97 -4.16
C HIS A 298 10.24 -3.02 -4.65
N THR A 299 10.50 -4.30 -4.39
CA THR A 299 9.65 -5.41 -4.87
C THR A 299 8.29 -5.45 -4.17
N LEU A 300 8.25 -5.24 -2.84
CA LEU A 300 7.06 -5.49 -2.02
C LEU A 300 6.26 -4.23 -1.70
N GLU A 301 6.85 -3.04 -1.82
CA GLU A 301 6.22 -1.78 -1.40
C GLU A 301 6.14 -0.78 -2.55
N TRP A 302 7.25 -0.39 -3.19
CA TRP A 302 7.23 0.59 -4.27
C TRP A 302 6.50 0.07 -5.53
N THR A 303 6.87 -1.12 -6.00
CA THR A 303 6.25 -1.69 -7.21
C THR A 303 4.75 -1.90 -7.05
N PRO A 304 4.22 -2.48 -5.95
CA PRO A 304 2.77 -2.52 -5.72
C PRO A 304 2.09 -1.16 -5.60
N ALA A 305 2.79 -0.11 -5.18
CA ALA A 305 2.21 1.24 -5.14
C ALA A 305 2.00 1.82 -6.54
N ILE A 306 3.01 1.71 -7.43
CA ILE A 306 2.91 2.29 -8.78
C ILE A 306 2.07 1.45 -9.74
N ILE A 307 1.91 0.14 -9.49
CA ILE A 307 1.03 -0.76 -10.24
C ILE A 307 -0.03 -1.35 -9.32
N ALA A 308 -0.82 -0.49 -8.70
CA ALA A 308 -1.76 -0.79 -7.62
C ALA A 308 -2.98 -1.59 -8.11
N HIS A 309 -2.73 -2.79 -8.63
CA HIS A 309 -3.75 -3.74 -9.06
C HIS A 309 -3.65 -5.03 -8.22
N PRO A 310 -4.76 -5.62 -7.74
CA PRO A 310 -4.72 -6.79 -6.84
C PRO A 310 -3.95 -8.00 -7.38
N THR A 311 -3.91 -8.16 -8.71
CA THR A 311 -3.16 -9.26 -9.35
C THR A 311 -1.65 -9.00 -9.33
N THR A 312 -1.21 -7.77 -9.59
CA THR A 312 0.22 -7.42 -9.56
C THR A 312 0.77 -7.37 -8.16
N GLU A 313 0.00 -6.92 -7.18
CA GLU A 313 0.38 -7.01 -5.77
C GLU A 313 0.66 -8.46 -5.37
N ALA A 314 -0.22 -9.40 -5.76
CA ALA A 314 0.01 -10.82 -5.52
C ALA A 314 1.24 -11.36 -6.29
N ALA A 315 1.46 -10.88 -7.53
CA ALA A 315 2.61 -11.28 -8.33
C ALA A 315 3.93 -10.81 -7.70
N MET A 316 3.98 -9.59 -7.18
CA MET A 316 5.17 -9.05 -6.50
C MET A 316 5.46 -9.81 -5.20
N ARG A 317 4.44 -10.11 -4.41
CA ARG A 317 4.60 -10.99 -3.24
C ARG A 317 5.06 -12.40 -3.62
N ALA A 318 4.56 -12.93 -4.74
CA ALA A 318 4.99 -14.23 -5.25
C ALA A 318 6.43 -14.21 -5.78
N ASN A 319 6.92 -13.13 -6.34
CA ASN A 319 8.32 -12.98 -6.72
C ASN A 319 9.26 -13.07 -5.51
N TRP A 320 8.88 -12.53 -4.35
CA TRP A 320 9.72 -12.56 -3.15
C TRP A 320 9.51 -13.82 -2.29
N PHE A 321 8.28 -14.20 -2.00
CA PHE A 321 7.93 -15.29 -1.07
C PHE A 321 7.37 -16.54 -1.77
N GLY A 322 7.27 -16.54 -3.09
CA GLY A 322 6.58 -17.58 -3.87
C GLY A 322 5.07 -17.60 -3.62
N VAL A 323 4.42 -18.52 -4.33
CA VAL A 323 2.98 -18.73 -4.17
C VAL A 323 2.62 -19.46 -2.86
N LEU A 324 3.56 -20.11 -2.17
CA LEU A 324 3.35 -20.65 -0.83
C LEU A 324 3.33 -19.56 0.24
N GLY A 325 4.01 -18.44 -0.02
CA GLY A 325 3.98 -17.22 0.78
C GLY A 325 4.84 -17.25 2.04
N GLN A 326 5.07 -16.05 2.59
CA GLN A 326 5.97 -15.80 3.72
C GLN A 326 5.74 -16.73 4.92
N ARG A 327 4.49 -16.91 5.34
CA ARG A 327 4.17 -17.76 6.52
C ARG A 327 4.57 -19.22 6.36
N PHE A 328 4.61 -19.70 5.12
CA PHE A 328 5.10 -21.03 4.83
C PHE A 328 6.63 -21.09 4.98
N ASP A 329 7.34 -20.11 4.43
CA ASP A 329 8.79 -20.01 4.54
C ASP A 329 9.23 -19.82 6.00
N ASP A 330 8.57 -18.98 6.78
CA ASP A 330 8.84 -18.74 8.21
C ASP A 330 8.70 -20.03 9.04
N ARG A 331 7.80 -20.94 8.66
CA ARG A 331 7.51 -22.16 9.42
C ARG A 331 8.30 -23.39 8.97
N CYS A 332 8.50 -23.52 7.66
CA CYS A 332 9.03 -24.73 7.03
C CYS A 332 10.42 -24.54 6.44
N GLY A 333 10.89 -23.28 6.36
CA GLY A 333 12.06 -22.95 5.58
C GLY A 333 11.86 -23.23 4.10
N ARG A 334 12.93 -23.11 3.31
CA ARG A 334 12.89 -23.40 1.89
C ARG A 334 12.98 -24.92 1.65
N ILE A 335 11.93 -25.51 1.06
CA ILE A 335 11.82 -26.95 0.79
C ILE A 335 11.92 -27.31 -0.70
N THR A 336 11.90 -26.31 -1.61
CA THR A 336 11.97 -26.52 -3.05
C THR A 336 12.84 -25.44 -3.72
N PRO A 337 13.63 -25.78 -4.75
CA PRO A 337 14.37 -24.80 -5.53
C PRO A 337 13.47 -23.98 -6.46
N ASN A 338 12.18 -24.31 -6.59
CA ASN A 338 11.27 -23.67 -7.52
C ASN A 338 10.87 -22.25 -7.05
N GLU A 339 11.26 -21.23 -7.83
CA GLU A 339 10.99 -19.82 -7.51
C GLU A 339 9.50 -19.45 -7.53
N VAL A 340 8.70 -20.13 -8.35
CA VAL A 340 7.24 -19.87 -8.38
C VAL A 340 6.60 -20.31 -7.06
N LEU A 341 7.07 -21.41 -6.48
CA LEU A 341 6.54 -21.96 -5.23
C LEU A 341 7.02 -21.19 -4.00
N GLN A 342 8.33 -20.85 -3.89
CA GLN A 342 8.91 -20.24 -2.69
C GLN A 342 9.70 -18.94 -2.93
N GLY A 343 9.46 -18.26 -4.04
CA GLY A 343 10.09 -16.99 -4.35
C GLY A 343 11.48 -17.10 -5.00
N ILE A 344 11.93 -15.99 -5.53
CA ILE A 344 13.25 -15.87 -6.14
C ILE A 344 14.35 -15.87 -5.07
N PRO A 345 14.25 -15.10 -3.94
CA PRO A 345 15.29 -15.13 -2.93
C PRO A 345 15.56 -16.53 -2.39
N GLY A 346 16.84 -16.96 -2.47
CA GLY A 346 17.28 -18.30 -2.07
C GLY A 346 16.98 -19.42 -3.09
N SER A 347 16.47 -19.11 -4.30
CA SER A 347 16.38 -20.09 -5.41
C SER A 347 17.76 -20.26 -6.08
N PRO A 348 17.97 -21.25 -6.95
CA PRO A 348 19.17 -21.32 -7.78
C PRO A 348 19.30 -20.09 -8.68
N THR A 349 20.52 -19.56 -8.82
CA THR A 349 20.85 -18.50 -9.78
C THR A 349 20.60 -18.97 -11.21
N ASP A 350 19.95 -18.14 -12.03
CA ASP A 350 19.64 -18.49 -13.42
C ASP A 350 19.56 -17.21 -14.28
N HIS A 351 20.20 -17.23 -15.44
CA HIS A 351 20.26 -16.11 -16.36
C HIS A 351 19.29 -16.27 -17.55
N ASP A 352 18.37 -17.22 -17.50
CA ASP A 352 17.39 -17.53 -18.56
C ASP A 352 18.04 -17.83 -19.92
N GLY A 353 19.24 -18.47 -19.90
CA GLY A 353 20.00 -18.86 -21.08
C GLY A 353 20.74 -17.73 -21.83
N VAL A 354 20.68 -16.50 -21.31
CA VAL A 354 21.36 -15.32 -21.87
C VAL A 354 22.16 -14.64 -20.76
N PRO A 355 23.45 -14.25 -20.97
CA PRO A 355 24.22 -13.52 -19.99
C PRO A 355 23.47 -12.33 -19.43
N TYR A 356 23.55 -12.13 -18.12
CA TYR A 356 22.81 -11.04 -17.46
C TYR A 356 23.41 -9.68 -17.81
N SER A 357 22.53 -8.80 -18.23
CA SER A 357 22.75 -7.35 -18.36
C SER A 357 21.40 -6.63 -18.29
N LEU A 358 21.39 -5.37 -17.92
CA LEU A 358 20.25 -4.51 -18.18
C LEU A 358 20.14 -4.22 -19.67
N THR A 359 18.95 -3.84 -20.14
CA THR A 359 18.67 -3.68 -21.56
C THR A 359 18.34 -2.24 -21.91
N GLU A 360 18.58 -1.83 -23.15
CA GLU A 360 18.22 -0.48 -23.62
C GLU A 360 16.70 -0.24 -23.53
N GLU A 361 15.92 -1.29 -23.73
CA GLU A 361 14.45 -1.22 -23.61
C GLU A 361 14.03 -1.02 -22.17
N PHE A 362 14.74 -1.59 -21.20
CA PHE A 362 14.52 -1.34 -19.76
C PHE A 362 14.79 0.12 -19.44
N VAL A 363 15.91 0.68 -19.90
CA VAL A 363 16.23 2.11 -19.72
C VAL A 363 15.13 3.01 -20.34
N ALA A 364 14.64 2.63 -21.53
CA ALA A 364 13.61 3.41 -22.24
C ALA A 364 12.26 3.45 -21.50
N VAL A 365 11.82 2.33 -20.90
CA VAL A 365 10.52 2.29 -20.19
C VAL A 365 10.56 2.93 -18.81
N TYR A 366 11.75 3.15 -18.24
CA TYR A 366 11.94 3.84 -16.96
C TYR A 366 12.01 5.38 -17.09
N ARG A 367 11.71 5.95 -18.25
CA ARG A 367 11.56 7.39 -18.42
C ARG A 367 10.27 7.87 -17.75
N MET A 368 10.34 8.12 -16.44
CA MET A 368 9.18 8.46 -15.59
C MET A 368 9.23 9.90 -15.08
N HIS A 369 9.91 10.80 -15.78
CA HIS A 369 10.06 12.21 -15.38
C HIS A 369 8.75 12.95 -15.08
N PRO A 370 7.57 12.62 -15.69
CA PRO A 370 6.31 13.26 -15.27
C PRO A 370 5.94 13.08 -13.80
N LEU A 371 6.54 12.10 -13.09
CA LEU A 371 6.37 11.95 -11.64
C LEU A 371 6.88 13.17 -10.85
N VAL A 372 7.85 13.93 -11.39
CA VAL A 372 8.45 15.09 -10.74
C VAL A 372 7.48 16.28 -10.84
N PRO A 373 7.05 16.91 -9.73
CA PRO A 373 6.28 18.16 -9.76
C PRO A 373 7.19 19.36 -10.04
N ASP A 374 6.59 20.50 -10.39
CA ASP A 374 7.33 21.73 -10.61
C ASP A 374 7.59 22.48 -9.31
N ASP A 375 6.71 22.33 -8.32
CA ASP A 375 6.73 23.02 -7.05
C ASP A 375 6.56 22.06 -5.86
N TYR A 376 7.06 22.50 -4.71
CA TYR A 376 7.14 21.71 -3.48
C TYR A 376 6.75 22.55 -2.27
N VAL A 377 5.90 22.01 -1.41
CA VAL A 377 5.52 22.65 -0.15
C VAL A 377 6.14 21.90 1.01
N VAL A 378 7.00 22.58 1.77
CA VAL A 378 7.50 22.06 3.05
C VAL A 378 6.44 22.30 4.12
N ARG A 379 6.08 21.25 4.86
CA ARG A 379 5.02 21.25 5.88
C ARG A 379 5.54 20.76 7.21
N SER A 380 5.03 21.33 8.27
CA SER A 380 5.29 20.86 9.62
C SER A 380 4.62 19.52 9.89
N LEU A 381 5.37 18.52 10.31
CA LEU A 381 4.85 17.24 10.80
C LEU A 381 3.90 17.43 12.00
N ARG A 382 4.10 18.47 12.79
CA ARG A 382 3.37 18.71 14.05
C ARG A 382 1.91 19.13 13.84
N ASP A 383 1.65 19.95 12.81
CA ASP A 383 0.37 20.66 12.65
C ASP A 383 -0.04 20.90 11.19
N ASP A 384 0.60 20.23 10.23
CA ASP A 384 0.40 20.34 8.77
C ASP A 384 0.52 21.78 8.21
N ARG A 385 1.04 22.72 9.02
CA ARG A 385 1.21 24.12 8.58
C ARG A 385 2.27 24.19 7.49
N GLU A 386 2.00 24.98 6.46
CA GLU A 386 2.97 25.31 5.43
C GLU A 386 4.13 26.12 6.04
N LEU A 387 5.35 25.65 5.84
CA LEU A 387 6.58 26.26 6.32
C LEU A 387 7.28 27.04 5.21
N ALA A 388 7.30 26.48 4.00
CA ALA A 388 7.89 27.09 2.81
C ALA A 388 7.30 26.51 1.54
N HIS A 389 7.44 27.25 0.43
CA HIS A 389 7.10 26.85 -0.92
C HIS A 389 8.33 27.08 -1.81
N TYR A 390 8.72 26.06 -2.57
CA TYR A 390 9.89 26.05 -3.44
C TYR A 390 9.54 25.54 -4.82
N GLU A 391 10.21 26.04 -5.83
CA GLU A 391 10.27 25.42 -7.15
C GLU A 391 11.36 24.34 -7.19
N LEU A 392 11.31 23.43 -8.17
CA LEU A 392 12.28 22.34 -8.30
C LEU A 392 13.74 22.81 -8.30
N PRO A 393 14.14 23.90 -9.00
CA PRO A 393 15.51 24.41 -8.96
C PRO A 393 16.00 24.80 -7.57
N ASP A 394 15.11 25.29 -6.70
CA ASP A 394 15.46 25.70 -5.33
C ASP A 394 15.79 24.51 -4.42
N LEU A 395 15.35 23.33 -4.79
CA LEU A 395 15.55 22.06 -4.06
C LEU A 395 16.62 21.17 -4.70
N ALA A 396 17.17 21.58 -5.83
CA ALA A 396 18.22 20.88 -6.56
C ALA A 396 19.62 21.48 -6.26
N VAL A 397 20.66 20.82 -6.76
CA VAL A 397 22.04 21.35 -6.67
C VAL A 397 22.09 22.73 -7.32
N PRO A 398 22.73 23.74 -6.66
CA PRO A 398 23.62 23.64 -5.49
C PRO A 398 22.94 23.77 -4.12
N HIS A 399 21.62 23.91 -4.03
CA HIS A 399 20.90 24.31 -2.83
C HIS A 399 20.56 23.14 -1.87
N VAL A 400 20.79 21.89 -2.24
CA VAL A 400 20.37 20.70 -1.48
C VAL A 400 20.83 20.75 -0.02
N ARG A 401 22.14 20.97 0.23
CA ARG A 401 22.69 20.98 1.59
C ARG A 401 22.14 22.12 2.43
N GLU A 402 21.94 23.28 1.83
CA GLU A 402 21.32 24.44 2.47
C GLU A 402 19.89 24.09 2.94
N ARG A 403 19.11 23.43 2.11
CA ARG A 403 17.73 23.03 2.45
C ARG A 403 17.68 21.94 3.50
N LEU A 404 18.58 20.96 3.48
CA LEU A 404 18.69 19.95 4.53
C LEU A 404 19.13 20.56 5.88
N ALA A 405 19.97 21.57 5.88
CA ALA A 405 20.35 22.28 7.10
C ALA A 405 19.27 23.24 7.61
N GLN A 406 18.38 23.71 6.72
CA GLN A 406 17.30 24.66 7.04
C GLN A 406 16.08 23.98 7.70
N TRP A 407 15.77 22.73 7.31
CA TRP A 407 14.54 22.06 7.68
C TRP A 407 14.84 20.74 8.39
N GLU A 408 14.01 20.42 9.40
CA GLU A 408 14.09 19.13 10.05
C GLU A 408 13.75 18.00 9.05
N ALA A 409 14.52 16.93 9.08
CA ALA A 409 14.31 15.81 8.17
C ALA A 409 12.91 15.16 8.33
N ASP A 410 12.35 15.15 9.55
CA ASP A 410 10.99 14.70 9.82
C ASP A 410 9.93 15.51 9.04
N ASP A 411 10.07 16.85 9.01
CA ASP A 411 9.18 17.74 8.25
C ASP A 411 9.34 17.53 6.74
N LEU A 412 10.56 17.30 6.25
CA LEU A 412 10.82 17.01 4.84
C LEU A 412 10.23 15.67 4.42
N PHE A 413 10.43 14.58 5.18
CA PHE A 413 9.82 13.28 4.91
C PHE A 413 8.29 13.35 4.97
N TYR A 414 7.74 14.04 5.95
CA TYR A 414 6.31 14.28 6.05
C TYR A 414 5.78 14.99 4.81
N SER A 415 6.44 16.07 4.39
CA SER A 415 6.06 16.84 3.20
C SER A 415 6.03 15.97 1.94
N MET A 416 7.06 15.13 1.75
CA MET A 416 7.12 14.18 0.65
C MET A 416 6.01 13.11 0.75
N GLY A 417 5.68 12.67 1.95
CA GLY A 417 4.66 11.64 2.19
C GLY A 417 3.22 12.11 1.91
N VAL A 418 2.92 13.40 2.14
CA VAL A 418 1.57 13.98 1.94
C VAL A 418 1.39 14.64 0.58
N ALA A 419 2.47 14.85 -0.19
CA ALA A 419 2.42 15.44 -1.53
C ALA A 419 2.26 14.36 -2.61
N TYR A 420 1.59 14.72 -3.71
CA TYR A 420 1.40 13.84 -4.86
C TYR A 420 2.46 14.07 -5.93
N PRO A 421 3.03 13.02 -6.54
CA PRO A 421 3.78 13.14 -7.78
C PRO A 421 2.85 13.38 -8.98
N GLY A 422 3.42 13.72 -10.15
CA GLY A 422 2.65 13.86 -11.38
C GLY A 422 2.28 12.51 -12.01
N GLN A 423 1.20 12.47 -12.79
CA GLN A 423 0.85 11.30 -13.61
C GLN A 423 1.83 11.16 -14.78
N ILE A 424 2.22 9.93 -15.11
CA ILE A 424 3.00 9.61 -16.31
C ILE A 424 2.04 9.60 -17.50
N THR A 425 1.85 10.74 -18.14
CA THR A 425 0.90 10.91 -19.26
C THR A 425 1.32 12.08 -20.15
N LEU A 426 0.71 12.21 -21.33
CA LEU A 426 0.87 13.40 -22.18
C LEU A 426 0.42 14.67 -21.43
N HIS A 427 1.00 15.80 -21.82
CA HIS A 427 0.74 17.13 -21.24
C HIS A 427 0.92 17.14 -19.71
N ASN A 428 1.96 16.46 -19.22
CA ASN A 428 2.29 16.46 -17.78
C ASN A 428 3.80 16.34 -17.49
N PHE A 429 4.66 16.64 -18.46
CA PHE A 429 6.11 16.68 -18.23
C PHE A 429 6.48 17.95 -17.47
N PRO A 430 7.39 17.90 -16.46
CA PRO A 430 7.77 19.05 -15.65
C PRO A 430 8.32 20.20 -16.47
N ILE A 431 7.87 21.42 -16.21
CA ILE A 431 8.27 22.63 -16.96
C ILE A 431 9.76 22.87 -16.77
N HIS A 432 10.26 22.78 -15.53
CA HIS A 432 11.68 22.99 -15.22
C HIS A 432 12.62 21.93 -15.83
N LEU A 433 12.12 20.79 -16.23
CA LEU A 433 12.91 19.77 -16.94
C LEU A 433 12.92 19.97 -18.46
N GLN A 434 12.05 20.81 -19.01
CA GLN A 434 12.05 21.19 -20.44
C GLN A 434 12.91 22.41 -20.73
N ASP A 435 13.36 23.10 -19.68
CA ASP A 435 14.32 24.19 -19.68
C ASP A 435 15.24 24.07 -18.44
N PHE A 436 15.91 22.92 -18.35
CA PHE A 436 16.71 22.56 -17.19
C PHE A 436 18.11 23.14 -17.29
N HIS A 437 18.46 24.06 -16.39
CA HIS A 437 19.78 24.67 -16.30
C HIS A 437 20.69 23.81 -15.39
N ARG A 438 21.76 23.29 -15.96
CA ARG A 438 22.79 22.58 -15.21
C ARG A 438 23.69 23.54 -14.44
N VAL A 439 24.51 23.02 -13.53
CA VAL A 439 25.48 23.80 -12.74
C VAL A 439 26.42 24.65 -13.61
N ASN A 440 26.67 24.25 -14.87
CA ASN A 440 27.45 25.01 -15.84
C ASN A 440 26.62 25.95 -16.73
N ASP A 441 25.36 26.17 -16.39
CA ASP A 441 24.40 27.07 -17.05
C ASP A 441 24.10 26.72 -18.53
N ILE A 442 24.37 25.49 -18.93
CA ILE A 442 23.99 24.98 -20.26
C ILE A 442 22.56 24.42 -20.17
N PRO A 443 21.58 25.04 -20.85
CA PRO A 443 20.21 24.56 -20.82
C PRO A 443 20.07 23.23 -21.56
N ILE A 444 19.16 22.38 -21.08
CA ILE A 444 18.79 21.13 -21.72
C ILE A 444 17.28 20.88 -21.59
N ASP A 445 16.63 20.52 -22.68
CA ASP A 445 15.30 19.93 -22.65
C ASP A 445 15.43 18.43 -22.42
N VAL A 446 15.13 17.98 -21.20
CA VAL A 446 15.23 16.58 -20.80
C VAL A 446 14.22 15.72 -21.58
N ALA A 447 13.01 16.23 -21.91
CA ALA A 447 12.04 15.49 -22.70
C ALA A 447 12.52 15.26 -24.12
N ALA A 448 13.05 16.28 -24.78
CA ALA A 448 13.64 16.16 -26.12
C ALA A 448 14.87 15.23 -26.10
N ALA A 449 15.71 15.32 -25.06
CA ALA A 449 16.84 14.43 -24.86
C ALA A 449 16.43 12.97 -24.68
N ASP A 450 15.38 12.69 -23.90
CA ASP A 450 14.86 11.33 -23.68
C ASP A 450 14.37 10.70 -24.99
N ILE A 451 13.59 11.45 -25.79
CA ILE A 451 13.12 10.98 -27.09
C ILE A 451 14.32 10.66 -27.99
N LEU A 452 15.28 11.57 -28.08
CA LEU A 452 16.46 11.40 -28.93
C LEU A 452 17.35 10.24 -28.49
N ARG A 453 17.54 10.05 -27.17
CA ARG A 453 18.31 8.92 -26.62
C ARG A 453 17.70 7.57 -26.98
N ILE A 454 16.37 7.44 -26.90
CA ILE A 454 15.65 6.22 -27.28
C ILE A 454 15.90 5.91 -28.77
N ARG A 455 15.81 6.93 -29.66
CA ARG A 455 16.09 6.79 -31.09
C ARG A 455 17.55 6.47 -31.36
N GLU A 456 18.49 7.19 -30.74
CA GLU A 456 19.95 7.03 -30.89
C GLU A 456 20.42 5.60 -30.53
N ARG A 457 19.81 5.01 -29.50
CA ARG A 457 20.14 3.67 -29.02
C ARG A 457 19.42 2.55 -29.75
N GLY A 458 18.72 2.89 -30.84
CA GLY A 458 18.04 1.93 -31.68
C GLY A 458 16.90 1.19 -31.01
N VAL A 459 16.26 1.78 -29.99
CA VAL A 459 15.03 1.25 -29.44
C VAL A 459 13.88 1.52 -30.41
N PRO A 460 13.11 0.49 -30.80
CA PRO A 460 12.08 0.62 -31.83
C PRO A 460 10.98 1.62 -31.48
N ARG A 461 10.36 2.22 -32.50
CA ARG A 461 9.15 3.03 -32.34
C ARG A 461 8.02 2.23 -31.72
N TYR A 462 7.03 2.90 -31.14
CA TYR A 462 5.98 2.31 -30.30
C TYR A 462 5.29 1.08 -30.91
N ASN A 463 4.77 1.18 -32.12
CA ASN A 463 4.08 0.08 -32.80
C ASN A 463 5.00 -1.11 -33.11
N ALA A 464 6.21 -0.84 -33.60
CA ALA A 464 7.22 -1.87 -33.84
C ALA A 464 7.59 -2.58 -32.53
N PHE A 465 7.79 -1.83 -31.45
CA PHE A 465 8.07 -2.36 -30.10
C PHE A 465 6.94 -3.28 -29.60
N ARG A 466 5.68 -2.86 -29.72
CA ARG A 466 4.51 -3.69 -29.32
C ARG A 466 4.46 -5.01 -30.07
N ARG A 467 4.71 -5.00 -31.39
CA ARG A 467 4.76 -6.24 -32.18
C ARG A 467 5.84 -7.21 -31.69
N MET A 468 7.02 -6.69 -31.33
CA MET A 468 8.13 -7.50 -30.78
C MET A 468 7.78 -8.11 -29.43
N LEU A 469 6.94 -7.44 -28.63
CA LEU A 469 6.37 -7.99 -27.39
C LEU A 469 5.07 -8.78 -27.63
N ARG A 470 4.71 -9.03 -28.90
CA ARG A 470 3.48 -9.74 -29.29
C ARG A 470 2.18 -9.07 -28.84
N LEU A 471 2.22 -7.76 -28.62
CA LEU A 471 1.05 -6.95 -28.36
C LEU A 471 0.41 -6.47 -29.69
N LYS A 472 -0.90 -6.19 -29.66
CA LYS A 472 -1.58 -5.61 -30.82
C LYS A 472 -1.04 -4.18 -31.06
N ALA A 473 -0.53 -3.91 -32.27
CA ALA A 473 -0.19 -2.56 -32.68
C ALA A 473 -1.46 -1.72 -32.92
N ALA A 474 -1.40 -0.42 -32.69
CA ALA A 474 -2.45 0.52 -33.02
C ALA A 474 -2.53 0.72 -34.55
N ALA A 475 -3.70 0.56 -35.12
CA ALA A 475 -3.89 0.80 -36.58
C ALA A 475 -4.13 2.29 -36.88
N THR A 476 -4.68 3.01 -35.90
CA THR A 476 -4.97 4.46 -35.98
C THR A 476 -4.53 5.14 -34.69
N PHE A 477 -4.55 6.47 -34.66
CA PHE A 477 -4.26 7.21 -33.44
C PHE A 477 -5.37 7.01 -32.38
N GLU A 478 -6.61 6.76 -32.77
CA GLU A 478 -7.73 6.41 -31.91
C GLU A 478 -7.59 5.02 -31.30
N ASP A 479 -6.88 4.09 -31.95
CA ASP A 479 -6.51 2.81 -31.36
C ASP A 479 -5.38 2.94 -30.32
N LEU A 480 -4.58 4.02 -30.40
CA LEU A 480 -3.45 4.26 -29.51
C LEU A 480 -3.91 4.95 -28.23
N THR A 481 -4.85 5.89 -28.30
CA THR A 481 -5.37 6.64 -27.16
C THR A 481 -6.88 6.78 -27.24
N ASP A 482 -7.56 6.73 -26.09
CA ASP A 482 -9.00 6.97 -25.98
C ASP A 482 -9.35 8.47 -25.87
N ASN A 483 -8.36 9.36 -25.86
CA ASN A 483 -8.54 10.79 -25.85
C ASN A 483 -8.53 11.35 -27.27
N PRO A 484 -9.67 11.85 -27.82
CA PRO A 484 -9.76 12.30 -29.19
C PRO A 484 -8.91 13.56 -29.48
N VAL A 485 -8.66 14.39 -28.47
CA VAL A 485 -7.77 15.56 -28.61
C VAL A 485 -6.34 15.09 -28.80
N TRP A 486 -5.87 14.16 -28.00
CA TRP A 486 -4.53 13.60 -28.13
C TRP A 486 -4.35 12.84 -29.43
N ALA A 487 -5.37 12.11 -29.89
CA ALA A 487 -5.31 11.41 -31.17
C ALA A 487 -5.08 12.39 -32.33
N GLU A 488 -5.75 13.56 -32.31
CA GLU A 488 -5.55 14.60 -33.33
C GLU A 488 -4.19 15.29 -33.21
N GLU A 489 -3.72 15.61 -32.00
CA GLU A 489 -2.40 16.21 -31.80
C GLU A 489 -1.27 15.27 -32.26
N LEU A 490 -1.38 13.97 -31.92
CA LEU A 490 -0.46 12.95 -32.40
C LEU A 490 -0.46 12.85 -33.95
N ARG A 491 -1.64 12.91 -34.59
CA ARG A 491 -1.78 12.90 -36.04
C ARG A 491 -1.10 14.09 -36.68
N GLN A 492 -1.26 15.26 -36.11
CA GLN A 492 -0.63 16.49 -36.63
C GLN A 492 0.90 16.46 -36.58
N ILE A 493 1.47 15.82 -35.55
CA ILE A 493 2.92 15.78 -35.36
C ILE A 493 3.56 14.61 -36.10
N TYR A 494 2.98 13.43 -36.00
CA TYR A 494 3.56 12.21 -36.55
C TYR A 494 3.10 11.87 -37.97
N GLY A 495 1.90 12.27 -38.35
CA GLY A 495 1.28 11.95 -39.65
C GLY A 495 0.90 10.46 -39.79
N ASP A 496 1.71 9.56 -39.27
CA ASP A 496 1.54 8.11 -39.27
C ASP A 496 1.77 7.52 -37.86
N VAL A 497 0.84 6.67 -37.41
CA VAL A 497 0.90 6.02 -36.12
C VAL A 497 2.14 5.11 -35.99
N GLU A 498 2.70 4.62 -37.08
CA GLU A 498 3.94 3.82 -37.07
C GLU A 498 5.18 4.64 -36.70
N ARG A 499 5.12 5.94 -36.79
CA ARG A 499 6.23 6.87 -36.48
C ARG A 499 6.23 7.33 -35.02
N VAL A 500 5.21 6.98 -34.24
CA VAL A 500 5.10 7.43 -32.84
C VAL A 500 6.27 6.89 -32.01
N ASP A 501 6.96 7.80 -31.31
CA ASP A 501 8.05 7.44 -30.39
C ASP A 501 7.57 6.52 -29.28
N LEU A 502 8.46 5.61 -28.83
CA LEU A 502 8.11 4.69 -27.76
C LEU A 502 7.60 5.44 -26.51
N MET A 503 8.36 6.42 -26.00
CA MET A 503 8.00 7.17 -24.80
C MET A 503 6.63 7.87 -24.95
N VAL A 504 6.38 8.50 -26.08
CA VAL A 504 5.12 9.21 -26.35
C VAL A 504 3.94 8.22 -26.40
N GLY A 505 4.11 7.08 -27.07
CA GLY A 505 3.09 6.03 -27.11
C GLY A 505 2.81 5.44 -25.73
N LEU A 506 3.84 5.21 -24.91
CA LEU A 506 3.68 4.75 -23.52
C LEU A 506 2.90 5.73 -22.64
N TYR A 507 3.02 7.04 -22.90
CA TYR A 507 2.30 8.08 -22.15
C TYR A 507 0.87 8.29 -22.65
N ALA A 508 0.62 7.97 -23.93
CA ALA A 508 -0.68 8.16 -24.58
C ALA A 508 -1.64 6.99 -24.40
N GLU A 509 -1.12 5.75 -24.32
CA GLU A 509 -1.98 4.56 -24.25
C GLU A 509 -2.78 4.48 -22.94
N PRO A 510 -4.04 3.97 -22.98
CA PRO A 510 -4.83 3.72 -21.76
C PRO A 510 -4.12 2.74 -20.82
N LYS A 511 -4.16 3.03 -19.54
CA LYS A 511 -3.49 2.24 -18.50
C LYS A 511 -4.43 1.21 -17.89
N PRO A 512 -3.93 0.04 -17.47
CA PRO A 512 -4.70 -0.86 -16.61
C PRO A 512 -5.16 -0.15 -15.33
N PRO A 513 -6.30 -0.53 -14.74
CA PRO A 513 -6.78 0.05 -13.49
C PRO A 513 -5.72 0.01 -12.38
N GLY A 514 -5.48 1.14 -11.72
CA GLY A 514 -4.49 1.27 -10.64
C GLY A 514 -3.03 1.40 -11.10
N PHE A 515 -2.74 1.40 -12.40
CA PHE A 515 -1.38 1.55 -12.92
C PHE A 515 -0.96 3.00 -13.08
N GLY A 516 0.25 3.31 -12.62
CA GLY A 516 0.91 4.59 -12.86
C GLY A 516 1.50 4.71 -14.28
N PHE A 517 1.81 3.58 -14.95
CA PHE A 517 2.37 3.53 -16.29
C PHE A 517 1.66 2.48 -17.19
N SER A 518 2.04 2.38 -18.44
CA SER A 518 1.33 1.62 -19.46
C SER A 518 1.54 0.09 -19.38
N ASP A 519 0.60 -0.70 -19.97
CA ASP A 519 0.75 -2.15 -20.08
C ASP A 519 1.91 -2.55 -21.01
N THR A 520 2.22 -1.73 -22.02
CA THR A 520 3.38 -1.95 -22.89
C THR A 520 4.70 -1.86 -22.11
N ALA A 521 4.87 -0.83 -21.27
CA ALA A 521 6.02 -0.72 -20.38
C ALA A 521 6.07 -1.87 -19.36
N PHE A 522 4.91 -2.29 -18.86
CA PHE A 522 4.79 -3.37 -17.89
C PHE A 522 5.36 -4.71 -18.40
N ARG A 523 5.35 -4.98 -19.71
CA ARG A 523 5.96 -6.21 -20.26
C ARG A 523 7.46 -6.27 -20.02
N ILE A 524 8.16 -5.17 -20.20
CA ILE A 524 9.60 -5.08 -19.89
C ILE A 524 9.81 -5.14 -18.38
N PHE A 525 8.92 -4.48 -17.63
CA PHE A 525 8.97 -4.46 -16.16
C PHE A 525 8.87 -5.87 -15.57
N ILE A 526 7.87 -6.67 -15.97
CA ILE A 526 7.67 -8.04 -15.46
C ILE A 526 8.83 -8.97 -15.84
N LEU A 527 9.43 -8.75 -17.00
CA LEU A 527 10.60 -9.49 -17.45
C LEU A 527 11.84 -9.14 -16.63
N MET A 528 12.23 -7.86 -16.64
CA MET A 528 13.54 -7.44 -16.15
C MET A 528 13.58 -7.32 -14.62
N ALA A 529 12.50 -6.89 -13.94
CA ALA A 529 12.46 -6.80 -12.48
C ALA A 529 12.68 -8.18 -11.82
N SER A 530 12.05 -9.23 -12.35
CA SER A 530 12.24 -10.59 -11.85
C SER A 530 13.63 -11.15 -12.20
N ARG A 531 14.14 -10.83 -13.43
CA ARG A 531 15.44 -11.28 -13.90
C ARG A 531 16.59 -10.72 -13.08
N ARG A 532 16.50 -9.46 -12.66
CA ARG A 532 17.52 -8.80 -11.82
C ARG A 532 17.74 -9.53 -10.50
N LEU A 533 16.66 -9.94 -9.83
CA LEU A 533 16.77 -10.76 -8.63
C LEU A 533 17.29 -12.16 -8.93
N ARG A 534 16.76 -12.79 -10.00
CA ARG A 534 17.04 -14.18 -10.34
C ARG A 534 18.48 -14.42 -10.80
N SER A 535 19.08 -13.45 -11.47
CA SER A 535 20.43 -13.55 -12.01
C SER A 535 21.53 -13.22 -11.00
N ASP A 536 21.20 -12.56 -9.89
CA ASP A 536 22.14 -12.16 -8.86
C ASP A 536 22.30 -13.28 -7.82
N ARG A 537 23.53 -13.82 -7.69
CA ARG A 537 23.77 -14.90 -6.72
C ARG A 537 23.50 -14.50 -5.29
N PHE A 538 23.74 -13.23 -4.93
CA PHE A 538 23.49 -12.76 -3.57
C PHE A 538 22.01 -12.68 -3.21
N PHE A 539 21.11 -12.60 -4.18
CA PHE A 539 19.65 -12.73 -3.94
C PHE A 539 19.15 -14.17 -4.15
N THR A 540 19.96 -15.06 -4.75
CA THR A 540 19.57 -16.42 -5.06
C THR A 540 20.38 -17.43 -4.29
N THR A 541 21.34 -18.12 -4.94
CA THR A 541 22.12 -19.21 -4.35
C THR A 541 22.82 -18.85 -3.04
N ASP A 542 23.28 -17.61 -2.91
CA ASP A 542 24.01 -17.10 -1.76
C ASP A 542 23.13 -16.30 -0.78
N PHE A 543 21.81 -16.25 -1.00
CA PHE A 543 20.88 -15.66 -0.04
C PHE A 543 20.65 -16.62 1.13
N THR A 544 21.67 -16.78 1.95
CA THR A 544 21.75 -17.77 3.04
C THR A 544 22.32 -17.17 4.32
N PRO A 545 22.05 -17.77 5.49
CA PRO A 545 22.70 -17.36 6.74
C PRO A 545 24.23 -17.44 6.73
N ALA A 546 24.82 -18.33 5.94
CA ALA A 546 26.26 -18.40 5.80
C ALA A 546 26.86 -17.15 5.14
N MET A 547 26.12 -16.55 4.18
CA MET A 547 26.54 -15.34 3.48
C MET A 547 26.15 -14.07 4.24
N TYR A 548 24.88 -13.97 4.70
CA TYR A 548 24.30 -12.78 5.30
C TYR A 548 24.42 -12.73 6.83
N THR A 549 24.78 -13.82 7.48
CA THR A 549 24.60 -14.14 8.90
C THR A 549 23.11 -14.36 9.30
N GLU A 550 22.85 -15.02 10.43
CA GLU A 550 21.49 -15.19 10.93
C GLU A 550 20.85 -13.84 11.29
N ALA A 551 21.60 -12.93 11.92
CA ALA A 551 21.11 -11.60 12.27
C ALA A 551 20.83 -10.74 11.03
N GLY A 552 21.67 -10.82 10.00
CA GLY A 552 21.46 -10.10 8.74
C GLY A 552 20.24 -10.62 7.97
N MET A 553 20.03 -11.94 7.90
CA MET A 553 18.82 -12.52 7.31
C MET A 553 17.58 -12.09 8.08
N ALA A 554 17.61 -12.12 9.43
CA ALA A 554 16.52 -11.66 10.28
C ALA A 554 16.22 -10.17 10.04
N TRP A 555 17.28 -9.35 9.85
CA TRP A 555 17.11 -7.92 9.53
C TRP A 555 16.35 -7.70 8.22
N VAL A 556 16.79 -8.37 7.13
CA VAL A 556 16.07 -8.29 5.85
C VAL A 556 14.61 -8.76 6.00
N HIS A 557 14.38 -9.86 6.74
CA HIS A 557 13.03 -10.40 6.93
C HIS A 557 12.10 -9.45 7.70
N ALA A 558 12.58 -8.86 8.79
CA ALA A 558 11.76 -8.05 9.72
C ALA A 558 11.51 -6.63 9.23
N ASN A 559 12.35 -6.09 8.33
CA ASN A 559 12.30 -4.68 7.98
C ASN A 559 11.55 -4.39 6.67
N SER A 560 11.03 -3.17 6.58
CA SER A 560 10.26 -2.57 5.49
C SER A 560 10.61 -1.09 5.41
N MET A 561 10.18 -0.36 4.39
CA MET A 561 10.38 1.09 4.31
C MET A 561 9.83 1.82 5.56
N ARG A 562 8.68 1.36 6.08
CA ARG A 562 8.11 1.92 7.30
C ARG A 562 9.02 1.74 8.51
N THR A 563 9.59 0.54 8.73
CA THR A 563 10.46 0.29 9.89
C THR A 563 11.78 1.03 9.77
N VAL A 564 12.31 1.20 8.57
CA VAL A 564 13.51 1.99 8.29
C VAL A 564 13.24 3.47 8.61
N LEU A 565 12.15 4.04 8.10
CA LEU A 565 11.75 5.42 8.42
C LEU A 565 11.61 5.62 9.93
N LEU A 566 10.88 4.76 10.63
CA LEU A 566 10.62 4.89 12.06
C LEU A 566 11.85 4.67 12.93
N ARG A 567 12.84 3.90 12.47
CA ARG A 567 14.12 3.72 13.18
C ARG A 567 14.93 5.01 13.23
N HIS A 568 14.95 5.75 12.14
CA HIS A 568 15.78 6.95 12.01
C HIS A 568 14.99 8.25 12.27
N PHE A 569 13.69 8.23 12.07
CA PHE A 569 12.77 9.35 12.20
C PHE A 569 11.52 8.95 12.99
N PRO A 570 11.65 8.67 14.30
CA PRO A 570 10.54 8.15 15.12
C PRO A 570 9.38 9.13 15.28
N ALA A 571 9.60 10.43 15.05
CA ALA A 571 8.55 11.44 15.08
C ALA A 571 7.47 11.21 13.99
N LEU A 572 7.78 10.46 12.94
CA LEU A 572 6.82 10.07 11.90
C LEU A 572 5.81 9.00 12.33
N GLU A 573 5.99 8.39 13.54
CA GLU A 573 5.15 7.27 13.99
C GLU A 573 3.64 7.58 13.96
N PRO A 574 3.14 8.72 14.46
CA PRO A 574 1.71 9.00 14.45
C PRO A 574 1.11 9.02 13.03
N THR A 575 1.86 9.55 12.06
CA THR A 575 1.44 9.61 10.66
C THR A 575 1.53 8.24 9.98
N LEU A 576 2.61 7.49 10.23
CA LEU A 576 2.83 6.19 9.60
C LEU A 576 2.06 5.03 10.24
N ARG A 577 1.43 5.23 11.39
CA ARG A 577 0.71 4.17 12.13
C ARG A 577 -0.37 3.51 11.28
N SER A 578 -1.15 4.28 10.55
CA SER A 578 -2.23 3.79 9.69
C SER A 578 -1.81 3.51 8.24
N VAL A 579 -0.57 3.84 7.86
CA VAL A 579 -0.07 3.68 6.50
C VAL A 579 0.36 2.25 6.25
N THR A 580 -0.32 1.56 5.35
CA THR A 580 0.01 0.17 4.96
C THR A 580 1.15 0.09 3.96
N ASN A 581 1.30 1.11 3.11
CA ASN A 581 2.38 1.21 2.13
C ASN A 581 2.97 2.63 2.16
N PRO A 582 4.23 2.82 2.58
CA PRO A 582 4.85 4.14 2.70
C PRO A 582 4.98 4.95 1.41
N PHE A 583 4.80 4.35 0.24
CA PHE A 583 4.77 5.03 -1.05
C PHE A 583 3.36 5.47 -1.51
N ALA A 584 2.33 5.10 -0.75
CA ALA A 584 0.98 5.65 -0.88
C ALA A 584 0.87 6.98 -0.11
N PRO A 585 -0.11 7.84 -0.42
CA PRO A 585 -0.29 9.11 0.27
C PRO A 585 -0.46 8.94 1.78
N TRP A 586 0.29 9.72 2.56
CA TRP A 586 0.17 9.69 4.02
C TRP A 586 -0.99 10.57 4.48
N PRO A 587 -1.65 10.23 5.61
CA PRO A 587 -2.64 11.10 6.21
C PRO A 587 -1.98 12.39 6.70
N ARG A 588 -2.65 13.52 6.51
CA ARG A 588 -2.19 14.79 7.04
C ARG A 588 -2.40 14.85 8.54
N THR A 589 -1.42 15.41 9.25
CA THR A 589 -1.55 15.66 10.68
C THR A 589 -2.65 16.68 10.93
N PRO A 590 -3.63 16.41 11.82
CA PRO A 590 -4.66 17.39 12.13
C PRO A 590 -4.04 18.68 12.64
N ALA A 591 -4.48 19.81 12.12
CA ALA A 591 -4.04 21.12 12.59
C ALA A 591 -4.31 21.24 14.09
N ARG A 592 -3.26 21.30 14.90
CA ARG A 592 -3.40 21.43 16.35
C ARG A 592 -3.94 22.82 16.67
N ALA A 593 -5.12 22.88 17.28
CA ALA A 593 -5.61 24.15 17.82
C ALA A 593 -4.53 24.75 18.73
N PRO A 594 -4.21 26.06 18.64
CA PRO A 594 -3.13 26.65 19.39
C PRO A 594 -3.35 26.43 20.87
N THR A 595 -2.39 25.80 21.55
CA THR A 595 -2.36 25.67 23.01
C THR A 595 -2.38 27.06 23.61
N ARG A 596 -3.52 27.46 24.14
CA ARG A 596 -3.62 28.66 24.96
C ARG A 596 -2.85 28.45 26.25
N THR A 597 -1.67 29.04 26.34
CA THR A 597 -1.12 29.44 27.63
C THR A 597 -2.01 30.54 28.16
N CYS A 598 -2.69 30.31 29.31
CA CYS A 598 -3.45 31.34 30.00
C CYS A 598 -2.56 32.43 30.57
N PRO A 599 -2.76 33.69 30.17
CA PRO A 599 -2.53 34.82 31.07
C PRO A 599 -3.89 35.25 31.65
N PRO A 600 -3.90 35.99 32.77
CA PRO A 600 -5.09 36.28 33.55
C PRO A 600 -6.06 37.20 32.81
N ALA A 601 -7.35 36.99 33.11
CA ALA A 601 -8.52 37.58 32.52
C ALA A 601 -8.46 39.10 32.32
N THR A 602 -8.66 39.54 31.07
CA THR A 602 -9.32 40.80 30.73
C THR A 602 -10.25 40.61 29.55
N THR A 603 -11.50 40.96 29.77
CA THR A 603 -12.63 40.87 28.85
C THR A 603 -12.44 41.79 27.65
N THR A 604 -12.43 41.21 26.42
CA THR A 604 -12.91 41.88 25.22
C THR A 604 -13.35 40.81 24.18
N ARG A 605 -14.60 40.93 23.76
CA ARG A 605 -15.23 40.15 22.69
C ARG A 605 -14.40 40.32 21.40
N ARG A 606 -14.00 39.19 20.77
CA ARG A 606 -13.60 39.18 19.36
C ARG A 606 -14.44 38.16 18.60
N TYR A 607 -14.94 38.57 17.45
CA TYR A 607 -15.63 37.76 16.47
C TYR A 607 -14.71 36.72 15.88
N PRO A 608 -15.19 35.49 15.55
CA PRO A 608 -14.38 34.48 14.88
C PRO A 608 -14.18 34.84 13.41
N PRO A 609 -13.08 34.37 12.78
CA PRO A 609 -12.90 34.47 11.34
C PRO A 609 -13.90 33.60 10.59
N PRO A 610 -14.23 33.91 9.31
CA PRO A 610 -15.20 33.15 8.55
C PRO A 610 -14.72 31.71 8.30
N PRO A 611 -15.62 30.71 8.40
CA PRO A 611 -15.27 29.32 8.13
C PRO A 611 -14.98 29.10 6.64
N GLY A 612 -13.96 28.30 6.34
CA GLY A 612 -13.78 27.70 5.02
C GLY A 612 -14.99 26.80 4.65
N PRO A 613 -15.13 26.37 3.40
CA PRO A 613 -16.30 25.58 3.00
C PRO A 613 -16.39 24.33 3.88
N GLN A 614 -17.43 24.30 4.72
CA GLN A 614 -17.75 23.12 5.54
C GLN A 614 -18.18 21.98 4.62
N PRO A 615 -17.81 20.72 4.92
CA PRO A 615 -18.36 19.58 4.20
C PRO A 615 -19.89 19.63 4.30
N THR A 616 -20.57 19.51 3.17
CA THR A 616 -22.04 19.47 3.14
C THR A 616 -22.46 18.05 3.52
N TYR A 617 -22.96 17.90 4.75
CA TYR A 617 -23.51 16.62 5.22
C TYR A 617 -24.86 16.35 4.60
N VAL A 618 -25.15 15.08 4.28
CA VAL A 618 -26.44 14.66 3.74
C VAL A 618 -27.53 14.85 4.79
N PRO A 619 -28.53 15.69 4.51
CA PRO A 619 -29.66 15.86 5.44
C PRO A 619 -30.53 14.59 5.45
N TYR A 620 -30.99 14.20 6.64
CA TYR A 620 -31.94 13.11 6.78
C TYR A 620 -33.30 13.44 6.16
N SER A 621 -33.86 12.50 5.42
CA SER A 621 -35.28 12.47 5.05
C SER A 621 -35.73 11.02 4.88
N ASP A 622 -37.02 10.74 5.07
CA ASP A 622 -37.56 9.38 4.89
C ASP A 622 -37.43 8.88 3.44
N ALA A 623 -37.26 9.77 2.47
CA ALA A 623 -37.05 9.45 1.07
C ALA A 623 -35.64 8.83 0.76
N LEU A 624 -34.72 8.85 1.71
CA LEU A 624 -33.41 8.24 1.57
C LEU A 624 -33.47 6.71 1.61
N GLU A 625 -34.49 6.13 2.22
CA GLU A 625 -34.73 4.70 2.25
C GLU A 625 -35.60 4.26 1.07
N GLN A 626 -35.20 3.18 0.39
CA GLN A 626 -35.92 2.63 -0.76
C GLN A 626 -36.20 1.13 -0.55
N PRO A 627 -37.17 0.76 0.33
CA PRO A 627 -37.50 -0.62 0.58
C PRO A 627 -37.94 -1.34 -0.72
N GLY A 628 -37.41 -2.53 -0.94
CA GLY A 628 -37.83 -3.36 -2.09
C GLY A 628 -39.30 -3.83 -1.97
N ALA A 629 -40.01 -3.92 -3.07
CA ALA A 629 -41.44 -4.32 -3.09
C ALA A 629 -41.73 -5.67 -2.39
N ASP A 630 -40.76 -6.58 -2.32
CA ASP A 630 -40.84 -7.90 -1.68
C ASP A 630 -40.09 -7.99 -0.35
N GLU A 631 -39.56 -6.90 0.18
CA GLU A 631 -38.64 -6.90 1.33
C GLU A 631 -39.34 -7.48 2.59
N ASP A 632 -40.53 -7.05 2.91
CA ASP A 632 -41.27 -7.56 4.06
C ASP A 632 -41.48 -9.08 4.01
N ARG A 633 -41.86 -9.62 2.85
CA ARG A 633 -42.02 -11.07 2.66
C ARG A 633 -40.71 -11.84 2.83
N GLN A 634 -39.60 -11.22 2.38
CA GLN A 634 -38.26 -11.80 2.55
C GLN A 634 -37.82 -11.76 4.02
N ILE A 635 -38.14 -10.70 4.74
CA ILE A 635 -37.92 -10.61 6.19
C ILE A 635 -38.68 -11.68 6.94
N ASP A 636 -39.97 -11.88 6.64
CA ASP A 636 -40.79 -12.91 7.28
C ASP A 636 -40.22 -14.32 7.03
N ALA A 637 -39.74 -14.62 5.83
CA ALA A 637 -39.07 -15.87 5.52
C ALA A 637 -37.75 -16.07 6.30
N ILE A 638 -37.02 -15.00 6.58
CA ILE A 638 -35.79 -15.04 7.41
C ILE A 638 -36.16 -15.31 8.87
N VAL A 639 -37.20 -14.65 9.40
CA VAL A 639 -37.69 -14.86 10.77
C VAL A 639 -38.11 -16.34 10.97
N GLU A 640 -38.84 -16.92 10.01
CA GLU A 640 -39.24 -18.32 10.06
C GLU A 640 -38.02 -19.29 10.05
N ALA A 641 -37.03 -19.02 9.18
CA ALA A 641 -35.79 -19.80 9.11
C ALA A 641 -34.96 -19.74 10.41
N LEU A 642 -34.87 -18.55 11.02
CA LEU A 642 -34.19 -18.34 12.30
C LEU A 642 -34.96 -19.01 13.45
N HIS A 643 -36.30 -18.96 13.46
CA HIS A 643 -37.12 -19.68 14.43
C HIS A 643 -36.83 -21.19 14.38
N GLY A 644 -36.70 -21.78 13.20
CA GLY A 644 -36.29 -23.18 13.03
C GLY A 644 -34.92 -23.50 13.59
N ASN A 645 -33.96 -22.57 13.51
CA ASN A 645 -32.65 -22.69 14.13
C ASN A 645 -32.71 -22.58 15.66
N ASN A 646 -33.53 -21.67 16.18
CA ASN A 646 -33.73 -21.49 17.62
C ASN A 646 -34.40 -22.73 18.25
N GLU A 647 -35.39 -23.33 17.62
CA GLU A 647 -36.01 -24.60 18.06
C GLU A 647 -35.00 -25.74 18.07
N TRP A 648 -34.14 -25.84 17.05
CA TRP A 648 -33.08 -26.82 17.01
C TRP A 648 -32.04 -26.61 18.15
N ALA A 649 -31.61 -25.37 18.38
CA ALA A 649 -30.69 -25.01 19.46
C ALA A 649 -31.30 -25.34 20.84
N TYR A 650 -32.59 -25.01 21.03
CA TYR A 650 -33.33 -25.34 22.26
C TYR A 650 -33.38 -26.85 22.54
N LYS A 651 -33.64 -27.67 21.51
CA LYS A 651 -33.63 -29.15 21.66
C LYS A 651 -32.25 -29.67 22.04
N LYS A 652 -31.18 -29.04 21.59
CA LYS A 652 -29.81 -29.43 21.86
C LYS A 652 -29.30 -28.99 23.23
N PHE A 653 -29.62 -27.77 23.65
CA PHE A 653 -29.08 -27.15 24.86
C PHE A 653 -30.07 -27.15 26.04
N HIS A 654 -31.34 -27.51 25.80
CA HIS A 654 -32.46 -27.44 26.76
C HIS A 654 -32.60 -26.05 27.40
N HIS A 655 -32.21 -25.00 26.65
CA HIS A 655 -32.22 -23.60 27.04
C HIS A 655 -32.48 -22.73 25.81
N GLY A 656 -33.33 -21.69 25.97
CA GLY A 656 -33.60 -20.72 24.92
C GLY A 656 -32.40 -19.82 24.70
N LEU A 657 -31.77 -19.91 23.54
CA LEU A 657 -30.63 -19.09 23.15
C LEU A 657 -31.05 -17.98 22.17
N ARG A 658 -30.18 -16.96 22.04
CA ARG A 658 -30.28 -15.97 20.96
C ARG A 658 -29.94 -16.62 19.62
N ASP A 659 -30.60 -16.21 18.55
CA ASP A 659 -30.33 -16.64 17.16
C ASP A 659 -28.93 -16.25 16.67
N ALA A 660 -28.38 -15.18 17.22
CA ALA A 660 -26.99 -14.76 17.09
C ALA A 660 -26.48 -14.21 18.44
N HIS A 661 -25.16 -14.15 18.63
CA HIS A 661 -24.55 -13.66 19.86
C HIS A 661 -25.01 -14.47 21.12
N ALA A 662 -25.12 -15.80 21.01
CA ALA A 662 -25.65 -16.64 22.06
C ALA A 662 -24.80 -16.67 23.32
N LYS A 663 -23.44 -16.67 23.22
CA LYS A 663 -22.54 -16.71 24.37
C LYS A 663 -22.23 -15.30 24.88
N THR A 664 -22.63 -14.98 26.12
CA THR A 664 -22.18 -13.78 26.85
C THR A 664 -20.74 -13.98 27.31
N LEU A 665 -19.89 -13.01 27.02
CA LEU A 665 -18.50 -12.96 27.51
C LEU A 665 -18.36 -12.11 28.76
N ALA A 666 -19.11 -11.02 28.82
CA ALA A 666 -19.15 -10.11 29.97
C ALA A 666 -20.42 -9.27 29.96
N VAL A 667 -20.86 -8.86 31.15
CA VAL A 667 -21.87 -7.78 31.35
C VAL A 667 -21.23 -6.72 32.24
N LEU A 668 -21.11 -5.50 31.69
CA LEU A 668 -20.41 -4.39 32.33
C LEU A 668 -21.40 -3.29 32.71
N ARG A 669 -21.23 -2.73 33.94
CA ARG A 669 -21.81 -1.47 34.33
C ARG A 669 -20.84 -0.36 33.98
N GLY A 670 -21.31 0.69 33.31
CA GLY A 670 -20.47 1.80 32.90
C GLY A 670 -21.24 3.12 32.84
N GLU A 671 -20.57 4.12 32.32
CA GLU A 671 -21.08 5.47 32.10
C GLU A 671 -20.71 5.95 30.71
N LEU A 672 -21.67 6.50 29.97
CA LEU A 672 -21.45 7.22 28.72
C LEU A 672 -21.49 8.71 29.00
N THR A 673 -20.40 9.43 28.75
CA THR A 673 -20.33 10.89 28.95
C THR A 673 -20.19 11.58 27.58
N VAL A 674 -21.20 12.36 27.23
CA VAL A 674 -21.21 13.16 26.00
C VAL A 674 -20.18 14.28 26.11
N TYR A 675 -19.38 14.49 25.06
CA TYR A 675 -18.35 15.53 25.07
C TYR A 675 -18.99 16.93 25.07
N PRO A 676 -18.37 17.88 25.78
CA PRO A 676 -18.75 19.29 25.65
C PRO A 676 -18.30 19.83 24.29
N ASP A 677 -18.99 20.88 23.82
CA ASP A 677 -18.58 21.63 22.62
C ASP A 677 -18.56 20.81 21.31
N LEU A 678 -19.46 19.83 21.18
CA LEU A 678 -19.65 19.14 19.91
C LEU A 678 -20.13 20.11 18.81
N PRO A 679 -19.66 19.97 17.57
CA PRO A 679 -20.21 20.68 16.43
C PRO A 679 -21.73 20.44 16.31
N PRO A 680 -22.52 21.42 15.85
CA PRO A 680 -23.98 21.31 15.78
C PRO A 680 -24.47 20.06 15.02
N GLU A 681 -23.75 19.61 14.02
CA GLU A 681 -24.05 18.43 13.20
C GLU A 681 -23.91 17.13 13.98
N LEU A 682 -23.05 17.12 14.99
CA LEU A 682 -22.82 15.97 15.87
C LEU A 682 -23.59 16.07 17.18
N ALA A 683 -23.90 17.29 17.63
CA ALA A 683 -24.68 17.57 18.84
C ALA A 683 -26.18 17.32 18.61
N GLN A 684 -26.56 16.06 18.29
CA GLN A 684 -27.90 15.68 17.88
C GLN A 684 -28.47 14.56 18.77
N GLY A 685 -29.78 14.50 18.96
CA GLY A 685 -30.46 13.45 19.70
C GLY A 685 -29.90 13.24 21.11
N LEU A 686 -29.43 12.04 21.44
CA LEU A 686 -28.78 11.71 22.72
C LEU A 686 -27.55 12.59 23.02
N PHE A 687 -26.86 13.06 21.95
CA PHE A 687 -25.64 13.83 22.03
C PHE A 687 -25.83 15.35 21.98
N ALA A 688 -27.09 15.81 22.04
CA ALA A 688 -27.41 17.22 21.89
C ALA A 688 -26.88 18.10 23.04
N GLN A 689 -26.65 17.54 24.21
CA GLN A 689 -26.13 18.25 25.38
C GLN A 689 -25.06 17.44 26.12
N PRO A 690 -24.03 18.06 26.68
CA PRO A 690 -23.08 17.41 27.57
C PRO A 690 -23.82 16.83 28.79
N ARG A 691 -23.84 15.51 28.88
CA ARG A 691 -24.49 14.77 29.95
C ARG A 691 -23.86 13.40 30.09
N SER A 692 -23.88 12.85 31.31
CA SER A 692 -23.56 11.47 31.59
C SER A 692 -24.80 10.61 31.74
N TYR A 693 -24.73 9.39 31.17
CA TYR A 693 -25.79 8.39 31.22
C TYR A 693 -25.22 7.07 31.77
N PRO A 694 -25.95 6.38 32.66
CA PRO A 694 -25.59 5.02 33.03
C PRO A 694 -25.72 4.10 31.82
N VAL A 695 -24.83 3.10 31.70
CA VAL A 695 -24.92 2.10 30.62
C VAL A 695 -24.77 0.69 31.16
N ILE A 696 -25.47 -0.24 30.52
CA ILE A 696 -25.25 -1.68 30.64
C ILE A 696 -24.72 -2.19 29.31
N THR A 697 -23.52 -2.75 29.33
CA THR A 697 -22.85 -3.22 28.10
C THR A 697 -22.62 -4.71 28.14
N ARG A 698 -22.97 -5.39 27.05
CA ARG A 698 -22.77 -6.83 26.88
C ARG A 698 -21.74 -7.10 25.77
N LEU A 699 -20.69 -7.82 26.11
CA LEU A 699 -19.76 -8.42 25.15
C LEU A 699 -20.17 -9.85 24.79
N SER A 700 -20.06 -10.25 23.52
CA SER A 700 -20.53 -11.56 23.05
C SER A 700 -19.81 -12.06 21.80
N THR A 701 -19.92 -13.37 21.52
CA THR A 701 -19.51 -13.97 20.25
C THR A 701 -20.70 -14.09 19.31
N THR A 702 -20.48 -14.01 17.98
CA THR A 702 -21.56 -13.93 16.97
C THR A 702 -22.35 -15.24 16.80
N SER A 703 -21.85 -16.39 17.25
CA SER A 703 -22.53 -17.68 17.03
C SER A 703 -23.92 -17.70 17.64
N GLY A 704 -24.92 -18.29 16.94
CA GLY A 704 -26.26 -18.64 17.46
C GLY A 704 -26.28 -19.86 18.36
N VAL A 705 -25.12 -20.42 18.70
CA VAL A 705 -24.93 -21.52 19.66
C VAL A 705 -23.72 -21.25 20.52
N ILE A 706 -23.73 -21.76 21.75
CA ILE A 706 -22.60 -21.60 22.68
C ILE A 706 -21.41 -22.43 22.18
N ARG A 707 -20.23 -21.78 22.01
CA ARG A 707 -19.01 -22.38 21.47
C ARG A 707 -17.78 -22.03 22.30
N SER A 708 -16.70 -22.78 22.02
CA SER A 708 -15.35 -22.43 22.53
C SER A 708 -14.88 -21.10 21.91
N ASP A 709 -14.22 -20.27 22.74
CA ASP A 709 -13.61 -19.00 22.32
C ASP A 709 -12.41 -19.18 21.38
N GLN A 710 -11.93 -20.41 21.19
CA GLN A 710 -10.96 -20.77 20.16
C GLN A 710 -11.55 -20.76 18.75
N ILE A 711 -12.88 -20.83 18.60
CA ILE A 711 -13.55 -20.71 17.31
C ILE A 711 -13.50 -19.26 16.88
N ARG A 712 -12.90 -19.03 15.72
CA ARG A 712 -12.79 -17.70 15.15
C ARG A 712 -14.15 -17.18 14.72
N GLY A 713 -14.36 -15.87 14.92
CA GLY A 713 -15.62 -15.24 14.56
C GLY A 713 -15.65 -13.76 14.94
N VAL A 714 -16.74 -13.13 14.58
CA VAL A 714 -17.05 -11.73 14.92
C VAL A 714 -17.46 -11.65 16.39
N HIS A 715 -17.08 -10.56 17.03
CA HIS A 715 -17.53 -10.22 18.40
C HIS A 715 -18.58 -9.11 18.35
N GLY A 716 -19.45 -9.07 19.34
CA GLY A 716 -20.48 -8.07 19.47
C GLY A 716 -20.30 -7.24 20.74
N LEU A 717 -20.54 -5.95 20.61
CA LEU A 717 -20.69 -4.98 21.68
C LEU A 717 -22.10 -4.41 21.63
N ALA A 718 -22.92 -4.68 22.66
CA ALA A 718 -24.26 -4.13 22.78
C ALA A 718 -24.31 -3.19 23.99
N ILE A 719 -24.66 -1.93 23.76
CA ILE A 719 -24.71 -0.86 24.77
C ILE A 719 -26.16 -0.47 24.95
N LYS A 720 -26.68 -0.59 26.15
CA LYS A 720 -27.96 -0.03 26.57
C LYS A 720 -27.70 1.21 27.41
N VAL A 721 -28.05 2.37 26.86
CA VAL A 721 -28.00 3.66 27.57
C VAL A 721 -29.31 3.82 28.33
N LEU A 722 -29.22 4.14 29.61
CA LEU A 722 -30.36 4.27 30.51
C LEU A 722 -30.70 5.76 30.79
N ASP A 723 -31.87 6.03 31.32
CA ASP A 723 -32.37 7.39 31.67
C ASP A 723 -32.41 8.35 30.47
N VAL A 724 -32.73 7.80 29.29
CA VAL A 724 -32.81 8.55 28.03
C VAL A 724 -34.25 9.10 27.85
N ALA A 725 -34.38 10.42 27.88
CA ALA A 725 -35.63 11.13 27.63
C ALA A 725 -35.67 11.67 26.20
N GLY A 726 -36.85 11.67 25.59
CA GLY A 726 -37.09 12.23 24.26
C GLY A 726 -38.13 11.44 23.46
N GLU A 727 -38.40 11.90 22.22
CA GLU A 727 -39.38 11.28 21.33
C GLU A 727 -38.88 9.88 20.93
N ARG A 728 -39.77 8.89 21.13
CA ARG A 728 -39.46 7.48 20.87
C ARG A 728 -39.69 7.11 19.42
N MET A 729 -38.94 6.15 18.93
CA MET A 729 -39.00 5.64 17.56
C MET A 729 -40.23 4.76 17.32
N LEU A 730 -40.56 3.89 18.28
CA LEU A 730 -41.73 3.01 18.26
C LEU A 730 -42.84 3.61 19.17
N ALA A 731 -44.07 3.58 18.67
CA ALA A 731 -45.20 4.19 19.38
C ALA A 731 -45.58 3.47 20.68
N ASP A 732 -45.21 2.20 20.82
CA ASP A 732 -45.44 1.34 21.99
C ASP A 732 -44.22 1.20 22.88
N ASP A 733 -43.12 1.94 22.58
CA ASP A 733 -41.90 1.96 23.39
C ASP A 733 -41.97 3.06 24.46
N ASP A 734 -42.34 2.70 25.68
CA ASP A 734 -42.36 3.58 26.85
C ASP A 734 -41.07 3.52 27.70
N ALA A 735 -40.07 2.75 27.26
CA ALA A 735 -38.80 2.60 27.96
C ALA A 735 -37.91 3.85 27.85
N ALA A 736 -37.24 4.23 28.92
CA ALA A 736 -36.24 5.31 28.92
C ALA A 736 -34.83 4.80 28.56
N THR A 737 -34.70 4.09 27.44
CA THR A 737 -33.43 3.48 27.01
C THR A 737 -33.09 3.79 25.54
N GLN A 738 -31.78 3.70 25.18
CA GLN A 738 -31.29 3.75 23.81
C GLN A 738 -30.32 2.60 23.61
N ASP A 739 -30.58 1.74 22.65
CA ASP A 739 -29.70 0.61 22.33
C ASP A 739 -28.80 0.93 21.15
N PHE A 740 -27.47 0.69 21.33
CA PHE A 740 -26.46 0.70 20.28
C PHE A 740 -25.86 -0.68 20.12
N LEU A 741 -25.87 -1.20 18.87
CA LEU A 741 -25.40 -2.55 18.54
C LEU A 741 -24.27 -2.48 17.55
N LEU A 742 -23.10 -2.99 17.94
CA LEU A 742 -21.87 -2.92 17.19
C LEU A 742 -21.22 -4.31 17.07
N VAL A 743 -20.46 -4.48 16.01
CA VAL A 743 -19.69 -5.70 15.72
C VAL A 743 -18.27 -5.33 15.27
N THR A 744 -17.34 -6.29 15.30
CA THR A 744 -15.93 -6.04 14.96
C THR A 744 -15.64 -5.89 13.45
N HIS A 745 -16.65 -5.74 12.61
CA HIS A 745 -16.53 -5.50 11.18
C HIS A 745 -17.18 -4.18 10.76
N ARG A 746 -16.51 -3.44 9.87
CA ARG A 746 -17.00 -2.14 9.33
C ARG A 746 -18.24 -2.31 8.46
N GLU A 747 -18.37 -3.45 7.78
CA GLU A 747 -19.44 -3.77 6.86
C GLU A 747 -20.24 -4.98 7.33
N PHE A 748 -21.48 -5.07 6.88
CA PHE A 748 -22.26 -6.28 7.02
C PHE A 748 -21.92 -7.25 5.87
N PRO A 749 -21.95 -8.59 6.09
CA PRO A 749 -21.55 -9.56 5.07
C PRO A 749 -22.46 -9.62 3.83
N PHE A 750 -23.64 -9.02 3.91
CA PHE A 750 -24.69 -9.06 2.88
C PHE A 750 -25.25 -7.67 2.62
N ALA A 751 -25.41 -7.31 1.34
CA ALA A 751 -25.83 -5.98 0.93
C ALA A 751 -27.22 -5.62 1.44
N ASP A 752 -28.16 -6.55 1.29
CA ASP A 752 -29.59 -6.39 1.53
C ASP A 752 -30.25 -7.66 2.08
N VAL A 753 -31.54 -7.58 2.38
CA VAL A 753 -32.39 -8.65 2.89
C VAL A 753 -32.41 -9.85 1.94
N ARG A 754 -32.47 -9.61 0.63
CA ARG A 754 -32.49 -10.67 -0.40
C ARG A 754 -31.19 -11.46 -0.44
N ALA A 755 -30.05 -10.77 -0.35
CA ALA A 755 -28.73 -11.42 -0.29
C ALA A 755 -28.60 -12.22 1.02
N TYR A 756 -29.09 -11.69 2.14
CA TYR A 756 -29.08 -12.39 3.43
C TYR A 756 -29.96 -13.65 3.41
N LEU A 757 -31.20 -13.58 2.87
CA LEU A 757 -32.06 -14.75 2.73
C LEU A 757 -31.42 -15.86 1.87
N ARG A 758 -30.84 -15.49 0.72
CA ARG A 758 -30.31 -16.47 -0.26
C ARG A 758 -28.96 -17.08 0.13
N ARG A 759 -28.09 -16.33 0.78
CA ARG A 759 -26.71 -16.74 1.10
C ARG A 759 -26.45 -16.85 2.60
N GLY A 760 -27.01 -15.94 3.40
CA GLY A 760 -26.82 -15.90 4.84
C GLY A 760 -27.54 -17.03 5.56
N MET A 761 -28.81 -17.31 5.23
CA MET A 761 -29.61 -18.32 5.92
C MET A 761 -29.06 -19.76 5.75
N PRO A 762 -28.67 -20.20 4.53
CA PRO A 762 -28.02 -21.52 4.38
C PRO A 762 -26.69 -21.61 5.15
N SER A 763 -25.90 -20.53 5.19
CA SER A 763 -24.64 -20.46 5.94
C SER A 763 -24.90 -20.54 7.45
N ALA A 764 -25.85 -19.79 7.98
CA ALA A 764 -26.23 -19.82 9.40
C ALA A 764 -26.75 -21.20 9.81
N TRP A 765 -27.55 -21.83 8.97
CA TRP A 765 -28.07 -23.19 9.20
C TRP A 765 -26.94 -24.23 9.29
N LEU A 766 -25.96 -24.19 8.37
CA LEU A 766 -24.80 -25.07 8.36
C LEU A 766 -23.90 -24.84 9.57
N LEU A 767 -23.56 -23.60 9.82
CA LEU A 767 -22.68 -23.20 10.92
C LEU A 767 -23.27 -23.61 12.28
N ALA A 768 -24.57 -23.48 12.49
CA ALA A 768 -25.20 -23.90 13.75
C ALA A 768 -25.05 -25.41 14.03
N ARG A 769 -24.97 -26.24 12.99
CA ARG A 769 -24.96 -27.71 13.08
C ARG A 769 -23.58 -28.36 13.10
N LEU A 770 -22.54 -27.66 12.66
CA LEU A 770 -21.16 -28.15 12.74
C LEU A 770 -20.68 -28.16 14.20
N SER A 771 -19.91 -29.20 14.57
CA SER A 771 -19.23 -29.25 15.87
C SER A 771 -18.03 -28.30 15.93
N ASP A 772 -17.57 -27.93 17.15
CA ASP A 772 -16.40 -27.07 17.33
C ASP A 772 -15.14 -27.64 16.65
N PRO A 773 -14.80 -28.94 16.78
CA PRO A 773 -13.70 -29.51 15.99
C PRO A 773 -13.93 -29.45 14.47
N GLY A 774 -15.17 -29.63 14.01
CA GLY A 774 -15.53 -29.50 12.61
C GLY A 774 -15.31 -28.08 12.09
N LEU A 775 -15.77 -27.06 12.82
CA LEU A 775 -15.55 -25.64 12.51
C LEU A 775 -14.07 -25.26 12.54
N SER A 776 -13.33 -25.73 13.54
CA SER A 776 -11.88 -25.52 13.61
C SER A 776 -11.16 -26.14 12.42
N ALA A 777 -11.55 -27.35 12.00
CA ALA A 777 -11.00 -28.00 10.81
C ALA A 777 -11.36 -27.25 9.52
N VAL A 778 -12.61 -26.82 9.37
CA VAL A 778 -13.05 -25.97 8.23
C VAL A 778 -12.32 -24.62 8.26
N GLY A 779 -12.23 -23.96 9.40
CA GLY A 779 -11.49 -22.71 9.56
C GLY A 779 -10.00 -22.87 9.24
N ALA A 780 -9.36 -23.95 9.72
CA ALA A 780 -7.96 -24.27 9.40
C ALA A 780 -7.77 -24.58 7.90
N LEU A 781 -8.70 -25.31 7.29
CA LEU A 781 -8.67 -25.58 5.85
C LEU A 781 -8.85 -24.29 5.04
N LEU A 782 -9.83 -23.45 5.39
CA LEU A 782 -10.08 -22.16 4.75
C LEU A 782 -8.92 -21.19 4.98
N THR A 783 -8.36 -21.13 6.19
CA THR A 783 -7.16 -20.34 6.50
C THR A 783 -5.97 -20.80 5.65
N ARG A 784 -5.79 -22.11 5.45
CA ARG A 784 -4.79 -22.69 4.55
C ARG A 784 -5.13 -22.48 3.08
N ALA A 785 -6.41 -22.58 2.72
CA ALA A 785 -6.89 -22.37 1.35
C ALA A 785 -7.01 -20.88 0.99
N LYS A 786 -7.23 -19.97 1.95
CA LYS A 786 -7.35 -18.52 1.71
C LYS A 786 -6.17 -17.96 0.89
N PRO A 787 -4.92 -18.31 1.18
CA PRO A 787 -3.81 -17.91 0.32
C PRO A 787 -3.84 -18.58 -1.06
N ALA A 788 -4.28 -19.82 -1.17
CA ALA A 788 -4.43 -20.52 -2.45
C ALA A 788 -5.61 -19.97 -3.25
N LEU A 789 -6.75 -19.73 -2.61
CA LEU A 789 -7.94 -19.11 -3.19
C LEU A 789 -7.70 -17.64 -3.55
N ALA A 790 -7.00 -16.89 -2.71
CA ALA A 790 -6.57 -15.52 -3.01
C ALA A 790 -5.59 -15.46 -4.18
N ARG A 791 -4.79 -16.50 -4.40
CA ARG A 791 -3.90 -16.64 -5.56
C ARG A 791 -4.64 -16.92 -6.86
N VAL A 792 -5.76 -17.62 -6.78
CA VAL A 792 -6.65 -17.88 -7.93
C VAL A 792 -7.72 -16.77 -8.07
N GLY A 793 -7.63 -15.59 -7.32
CA GLY A 793 -8.55 -14.43 -7.36
C GLY A 793 -9.95 -14.76 -6.86
N VAL A 794 -10.11 -15.89 -6.18
CA VAL A 794 -11.32 -16.15 -5.42
C VAL A 794 -11.14 -15.45 -4.09
N ALA A 795 -11.63 -14.21 -3.98
CA ALA A 795 -11.87 -13.61 -2.69
C ALA A 795 -12.87 -14.51 -1.96
N LEU A 796 -12.54 -14.92 -0.76
CA LEU A 796 -13.55 -15.54 0.10
C LEU A 796 -14.65 -14.49 0.31
N PRO A 797 -15.93 -14.85 0.21
CA PRO A 797 -16.99 -13.93 0.58
C PRO A 797 -16.72 -13.38 1.99
N ASN A 798 -17.01 -12.08 2.24
CA ASN A 798 -16.88 -11.47 3.57
C ASN A 798 -17.49 -12.36 4.67
N ALA A 799 -18.61 -13.02 4.38
CA ALA A 799 -19.26 -13.97 5.26
C ALA A 799 -18.39 -15.20 5.66
N VAL A 800 -17.31 -15.47 4.95
CA VAL A 800 -16.35 -16.55 5.24
C VAL A 800 -15.07 -15.98 5.83
N GLU A 801 -14.66 -14.79 5.41
CA GLU A 801 -13.47 -14.11 5.94
C GLU A 801 -13.53 -13.87 7.44
N ILE A 802 -14.71 -13.48 7.94
CA ILE A 802 -14.96 -13.29 9.38
C ILE A 802 -14.67 -14.53 10.24
N PHE A 803 -14.66 -15.74 9.69
CA PHE A 803 -14.34 -16.98 10.42
C PHE A 803 -12.88 -17.40 10.34
N ILE A 804 -12.05 -16.65 9.63
CA ILE A 804 -10.62 -16.96 9.45
C ILE A 804 -9.69 -15.86 9.97
N GLU A 805 -10.23 -14.71 10.39
CA GLU A 805 -9.44 -13.68 11.08
C GLU A 805 -8.88 -14.19 12.40
N PRO A 806 -7.66 -13.80 12.78
CA PRO A 806 -7.06 -14.23 14.04
C PRO A 806 -7.88 -13.71 15.23
N ASN A 807 -8.11 -14.56 16.23
CA ASN A 807 -8.66 -14.12 17.50
C ASN A 807 -7.65 -13.20 18.22
N THR A 808 -8.08 -11.99 18.57
CA THR A 808 -7.31 -11.01 19.35
C THR A 808 -8.05 -10.65 20.63
N HIS A 809 -7.37 -10.01 21.58
CA HIS A 809 -7.96 -9.62 22.85
C HIS A 809 -9.20 -8.74 22.64
N ILE A 810 -10.35 -9.15 23.19
CA ILE A 810 -11.65 -8.54 22.88
C ILE A 810 -11.74 -7.05 23.28
N LEU A 811 -11.12 -6.66 24.40
CA LEU A 811 -11.11 -5.25 24.87
C LEU A 811 -10.19 -4.35 24.04
N GLY A 812 -9.31 -4.92 23.21
CA GLY A 812 -8.45 -4.17 22.31
C GLY A 812 -9.02 -4.01 20.89
N GLN A 813 -10.26 -4.46 20.64
CA GLN A 813 -10.92 -4.40 19.34
C GLN A 813 -11.75 -3.13 19.18
N THR A 814 -11.87 -2.63 17.93
CA THR A 814 -12.82 -1.58 17.55
C THR A 814 -14.10 -2.23 17.08
N PHE A 815 -15.24 -1.66 17.47
CA PHE A 815 -16.58 -2.15 17.14
C PHE A 815 -17.33 -1.12 16.30
N TYR A 816 -18.03 -1.56 15.26
CA TYR A 816 -18.69 -0.73 14.24
C TYR A 816 -20.19 -0.99 14.17
N SER A 817 -20.99 0.03 13.85
CA SER A 817 -22.45 -0.11 13.64
C SER A 817 -22.79 -0.97 12.44
N ALA A 818 -21.86 -1.15 11.51
CA ALA A 818 -21.94 -1.86 10.23
C ALA A 818 -23.02 -1.33 9.27
N ALA A 819 -24.14 -0.81 9.76
CA ALA A 819 -25.23 -0.21 9.00
C ALA A 819 -25.52 1.22 9.52
N PRO A 820 -26.01 2.14 8.67
CA PRO A 820 -26.23 3.53 9.05
C PRO A 820 -27.43 3.74 9.94
N ILE A 821 -27.43 4.86 10.65
CA ILE A 821 -28.57 5.37 11.43
C ILE A 821 -28.85 6.84 11.11
N ARG A 822 -30.03 7.31 11.42
CA ARG A 822 -30.33 8.73 11.55
C ARG A 822 -29.48 9.30 12.69
N TRP A 823 -28.93 10.49 12.49
CA TRP A 823 -28.20 11.24 13.50
C TRP A 823 -28.79 12.65 13.60
N GLY A 824 -29.94 12.76 14.25
CA GLY A 824 -30.72 13.98 14.25
C GLY A 824 -31.17 14.39 12.84
N ASP A 825 -30.63 15.49 12.34
CA ASP A 825 -30.90 15.99 10.99
C ASP A 825 -30.02 15.41 9.89
N HIS A 826 -29.12 14.47 10.24
CA HIS A 826 -28.15 13.86 9.34
C HIS A 826 -28.24 12.33 9.32
N VAL A 827 -27.36 11.71 8.54
CA VAL A 827 -27.18 10.24 8.47
C VAL A 827 -25.75 9.91 8.91
N ALA A 828 -25.57 8.90 9.77
CA ALA A 828 -24.26 8.50 10.27
C ALA A 828 -24.07 6.99 10.36
N LYS A 829 -22.81 6.52 10.29
CA LYS A 829 -22.32 5.32 10.94
C LYS A 829 -21.57 5.71 12.21
N PHE A 830 -21.36 4.75 13.12
CA PHE A 830 -20.62 5.02 14.36
C PHE A 830 -19.76 3.82 14.75
N GLU A 831 -18.74 4.09 15.55
CA GLU A 831 -17.82 3.08 16.07
C GLU A 831 -17.51 3.32 17.55
N VAL A 832 -17.00 2.30 18.21
CA VAL A 832 -16.45 2.36 19.57
C VAL A 832 -15.04 1.81 19.53
N GLU A 833 -14.05 2.65 19.87
CA GLU A 833 -12.64 2.28 19.86
C GLU A 833 -12.00 2.37 21.26
N PRO A 834 -10.91 1.60 21.54
CA PRO A 834 -10.14 1.70 22.76
C PRO A 834 -9.55 3.12 22.96
N LEU A 835 -9.81 3.75 24.13
CA LEU A 835 -9.35 5.10 24.43
C LEU A 835 -8.24 5.12 25.50
N SER A 836 -8.43 4.45 26.65
CA SER A 836 -7.41 4.43 27.70
C SER A 836 -6.21 3.56 27.31
N GLU A 837 -5.04 3.90 27.83
CA GLU A 837 -3.81 3.13 27.60
C GLU A 837 -3.96 1.66 28.00
N SER A 838 -4.69 1.39 29.10
CA SER A 838 -4.97 0.05 29.60
C SER A 838 -5.63 -0.87 28.56
N VAL A 839 -6.52 -0.36 27.70
CA VAL A 839 -7.16 -1.15 26.64
C VAL A 839 -6.45 -1.02 25.29
N ARG A 840 -5.78 0.11 25.00
CA ARG A 840 -4.99 0.30 23.77
C ARG A 840 -3.82 -0.67 23.68
N THR A 841 -3.16 -0.95 24.78
CA THR A 841 -2.05 -1.93 24.83
C THR A 841 -2.50 -3.35 24.48
N LEU A 842 -3.80 -3.64 24.56
CA LEU A 842 -4.38 -4.95 24.20
C LEU A 842 -4.70 -5.06 22.70
N THR A 843 -4.63 -3.96 21.95
CA THR A 843 -4.96 -3.94 20.50
C THR A 843 -4.04 -4.87 19.75
N GLY A 844 -4.64 -5.81 18.99
CA GLY A 844 -3.90 -6.76 18.18
C GLY A 844 -3.21 -7.88 18.94
N GLN A 845 -3.26 -7.93 20.28
CA GLN A 845 -2.71 -9.04 21.05
C GLN A 845 -3.45 -10.35 20.70
N PRO A 846 -2.74 -11.39 20.22
CA PRO A 846 -3.38 -12.63 19.82
C PRO A 846 -3.89 -13.41 21.04
N LEU A 847 -5.03 -14.10 20.86
CA LEU A 847 -5.46 -15.11 21.83
C LEU A 847 -4.49 -16.30 21.79
N ALA A 848 -4.01 -16.76 22.96
CA ALA A 848 -3.11 -17.89 23.02
C ALA A 848 -3.76 -19.17 22.43
N ALA A 849 -3.00 -19.94 21.65
CA ALA A 849 -3.53 -21.12 20.95
C ALA A 849 -4.00 -22.23 21.89
N ASP A 850 -3.49 -22.26 23.12
CA ASP A 850 -3.85 -23.18 24.20
C ASP A 850 -4.83 -22.59 25.22
N ALA A 851 -5.31 -21.37 24.97
CA ALA A 851 -6.30 -20.74 25.84
C ALA A 851 -7.58 -21.60 25.90
N GLY A 852 -8.18 -21.69 27.07
CA GLY A 852 -9.30 -22.58 27.36
C GLY A 852 -10.60 -22.24 26.61
N TYR A 853 -11.65 -23.01 26.90
CA TYR A 853 -12.98 -22.89 26.31
C TYR A 853 -13.61 -21.49 26.49
N ASP A 854 -13.35 -20.84 27.64
CA ASP A 854 -13.87 -19.53 28.03
C ASP A 854 -12.77 -18.45 28.06
N ALA A 855 -11.84 -18.49 27.12
CA ALA A 855 -10.66 -17.65 27.09
C ALA A 855 -10.96 -16.15 27.08
N TYR A 856 -11.91 -15.68 26.28
CA TYR A 856 -12.31 -14.27 26.26
C TYR A 856 -12.97 -13.84 27.56
N ARG A 857 -13.81 -14.70 28.14
CA ARG A 857 -14.44 -14.44 29.41
C ARG A 857 -13.40 -14.27 30.53
N ASN A 858 -12.41 -15.15 30.58
CA ASN A 858 -11.30 -15.07 31.52
C ASN A 858 -10.47 -13.80 31.31
N GLN A 859 -10.12 -13.45 30.08
CA GLN A 859 -9.39 -12.22 29.76
C GLN A 859 -10.10 -10.97 30.27
N VAL A 860 -11.44 -10.88 30.06
CA VAL A 860 -12.22 -9.73 30.50
C VAL A 860 -12.32 -9.70 32.03
N PHE A 861 -12.49 -10.86 32.66
CA PHE A 861 -12.51 -11.00 34.11
C PHE A 861 -11.18 -10.55 34.75
N ASP A 862 -10.07 -11.09 34.27
CA ASP A 862 -8.72 -10.76 34.75
C ASP A 862 -8.40 -9.28 34.59
N PHE A 863 -8.80 -8.68 33.46
CA PHE A 863 -8.61 -7.26 33.19
C PHE A 863 -9.36 -6.40 34.23
N PHE A 864 -10.67 -6.62 34.40
CA PHE A 864 -11.50 -5.79 35.28
C PHE A 864 -11.32 -6.07 36.75
N ALA A 865 -10.61 -7.13 37.11
CA ALA A 865 -10.16 -7.37 38.48
C ALA A 865 -9.23 -6.28 39.01
N THR A 866 -8.46 -5.62 38.14
CA THR A 866 -7.43 -4.66 38.54
C THR A 866 -7.43 -3.35 37.74
N ASN A 867 -8.17 -3.26 36.64
CA ASN A 867 -8.11 -2.13 35.74
C ASN A 867 -9.46 -1.48 35.50
N ASN A 868 -9.42 -0.20 35.13
CA ASN A 868 -10.54 0.52 34.50
C ASN A 868 -10.34 0.54 32.97
N ALA A 869 -11.43 0.64 32.23
CA ALA A 869 -11.41 0.79 30.78
C ALA A 869 -12.12 2.08 30.34
N GLU A 870 -11.55 2.76 29.35
CA GLU A 870 -12.26 3.84 28.64
C GLU A 870 -12.23 3.56 27.13
N PHE A 871 -13.36 3.78 26.50
CA PHE A 871 -13.57 3.70 25.05
C PHE A 871 -14.16 5.00 24.54
N GLU A 872 -13.97 5.31 23.27
CA GLU A 872 -14.55 6.47 22.60
C GLU A 872 -15.63 6.02 21.63
N LEU A 873 -16.82 6.59 21.75
CA LEU A 873 -17.88 6.49 20.75
C LEU A 873 -17.69 7.62 19.75
N ARG A 874 -17.58 7.27 18.46
CA ARG A 874 -17.29 8.19 17.37
C ARG A 874 -18.32 8.06 16.27
N ALA A 875 -18.72 9.17 15.66
CA ALA A 875 -19.70 9.23 14.57
C ALA A 875 -19.05 9.66 13.26
N GLN A 876 -19.46 9.03 12.16
CA GLN A 876 -19.08 9.35 10.78
C GLN A 876 -20.32 9.80 10.03
N LEU A 877 -20.44 11.11 9.74
CA LEU A 877 -21.59 11.68 9.02
C LEU A 877 -21.48 11.41 7.51
N CYS A 878 -22.59 11.10 6.86
CA CYS A 878 -22.67 10.91 5.42
C CYS A 878 -22.46 12.22 4.67
N THR A 879 -21.58 12.24 3.66
CA THR A 879 -21.33 13.39 2.77
C THR A 879 -21.66 13.08 1.31
N ASP A 880 -21.76 11.81 0.92
CA ASP A 880 -21.97 11.39 -0.46
C ASP A 880 -22.72 10.04 -0.53
N LEU A 881 -24.00 10.06 -0.87
CA LEU A 881 -24.83 8.85 -0.93
C LEU A 881 -24.36 7.82 -1.98
N ALA A 882 -23.63 8.24 -3.02
CA ALA A 882 -23.14 7.32 -4.04
C ALA A 882 -21.95 6.49 -3.52
N ARG A 883 -21.11 7.08 -2.67
CA ARG A 883 -19.92 6.43 -2.07
C ARG A 883 -20.18 5.94 -0.64
N MET A 884 -21.21 6.46 0.02
CA MET A 884 -21.64 6.14 1.40
C MET A 884 -23.11 5.71 1.39
N PRO A 885 -23.45 4.60 0.70
CA PRO A 885 -24.84 4.20 0.48
C PRO A 885 -25.53 3.77 1.79
N ILE A 886 -26.87 3.96 1.83
CA ILE A 886 -27.73 3.52 2.93
C ILE A 886 -28.26 2.11 2.66
N GLU A 887 -28.60 1.81 1.39
CA GLU A 887 -29.25 0.56 0.98
C GLU A 887 -28.28 -0.60 0.65
N ASP A 888 -26.96 -0.38 0.75
CA ASP A 888 -25.94 -1.43 0.60
C ASP A 888 -25.03 -1.48 1.82
N ALA A 889 -25.27 -2.46 2.69
CA ALA A 889 -24.53 -2.61 3.94
C ALA A 889 -23.12 -3.22 3.76
N THR A 890 -22.74 -3.66 2.55
CA THR A 890 -21.40 -4.20 2.24
C THR A 890 -20.37 -3.14 1.88
N VAL A 891 -20.78 -1.88 1.73
CA VAL A 891 -19.90 -0.77 1.35
C VAL A 891 -19.34 -0.08 2.60
N PRO A 892 -18.02 -0.11 2.82
CA PRO A 892 -17.38 0.69 3.85
C PRO A 892 -17.46 2.16 3.46
N TRP A 893 -17.78 3.02 4.42
CA TRP A 893 -17.78 4.45 4.20
C TRP A 893 -16.35 4.98 4.28
N PRO A 894 -15.86 5.70 3.23
CA PRO A 894 -14.48 6.17 3.19
C PRO A 894 -14.22 7.26 4.22
N GLU A 895 -13.20 7.10 5.05
CA GLU A 895 -12.82 8.09 6.07
C GLU A 895 -12.27 9.38 5.46
N GLU A 896 -11.71 9.31 4.27
CA GLU A 896 -11.25 10.50 3.52
C GLU A 896 -12.38 11.43 3.08
N LEU A 897 -13.63 10.92 2.99
CA LEU A 897 -14.81 11.75 2.71
C LEU A 897 -15.42 12.32 3.99
N SER A 898 -15.41 11.55 5.04
CA SER A 898 -15.92 11.94 6.34
C SER A 898 -15.24 11.09 7.42
N PRO A 899 -14.40 11.69 8.26
CA PRO A 899 -13.71 10.94 9.33
C PRO A 899 -14.69 10.63 10.48
N HIS A 900 -14.38 9.58 11.25
CA HIS A 900 -15.03 9.35 12.52
C HIS A 900 -14.59 10.40 13.54
N ILE A 901 -15.55 11.08 14.17
CA ILE A 901 -15.33 12.14 15.17
C ILE A 901 -15.85 11.68 16.52
N GLY A 902 -15.06 11.82 17.58
CA GLY A 902 -15.44 11.46 18.95
C GLY A 902 -16.64 12.31 19.45
N VAL A 903 -17.69 11.65 19.93
CA VAL A 903 -18.90 12.30 20.44
C VAL A 903 -19.16 12.00 21.90
N ALA A 904 -18.68 10.88 22.42
CA ALA A 904 -18.83 10.51 23.83
C ALA A 904 -17.73 9.55 24.27
N LYS A 905 -17.51 9.54 25.58
CA LYS A 905 -16.61 8.59 26.26
C LYS A 905 -17.44 7.57 27.03
N LEU A 906 -17.10 6.30 26.86
CA LEU A 906 -17.59 5.17 27.64
C LEU A 906 -16.55 4.80 28.70
N ARG A 907 -16.94 4.80 29.96
CA ARG A 907 -16.06 4.44 31.07
C ARG A 907 -16.61 3.24 31.85
N TYR A 908 -15.75 2.26 32.06
CA TYR A 908 -16.04 1.08 32.88
C TYR A 908 -15.01 1.00 34.00
N ASN A 909 -15.50 1.02 35.25
CA ASN A 909 -14.67 0.88 36.44
C ASN A 909 -14.35 -0.59 36.68
N GLN A 910 -13.35 -0.85 37.55
CA GLN A 910 -13.04 -2.15 38.09
C GLN A 910 -14.31 -2.81 38.65
N GLN A 911 -14.59 -4.05 38.23
CA GLN A 911 -15.82 -4.77 38.60
C GLN A 911 -15.68 -6.28 38.28
N ASN A 912 -16.61 -7.09 38.79
CA ASN A 912 -16.72 -8.48 38.41
C ASN A 912 -17.65 -8.59 37.18
N PRO A 913 -17.14 -8.82 35.93
CA PRO A 913 -17.93 -8.82 34.70
C PRO A 913 -18.68 -10.12 34.42
N ASP A 914 -18.44 -11.19 35.15
CA ASP A 914 -18.86 -12.57 34.85
C ASP A 914 -19.24 -13.38 36.08
N SER A 915 -19.93 -12.79 37.08
CA SER A 915 -20.54 -13.57 38.13
C SER A 915 -21.66 -14.47 37.59
N PRO A 916 -22.01 -15.61 38.21
CA PRO A 916 -23.12 -16.48 37.79
C PRO A 916 -24.42 -15.71 37.56
N ASP A 917 -24.72 -14.73 38.40
CA ASP A 917 -25.93 -13.93 38.32
C ASP A 917 -25.86 -12.92 37.16
N ARG A 918 -24.68 -12.30 36.93
CA ARG A 918 -24.48 -11.44 35.75
C ARG A 918 -24.56 -12.22 34.44
N ARG A 919 -24.05 -13.45 34.43
CA ARG A 919 -24.14 -14.32 33.24
C ARG A 919 -25.58 -14.67 32.95
N ARG A 920 -26.35 -15.09 33.96
CA ARG A 920 -27.78 -15.37 33.85
C ARG A 920 -28.54 -14.10 33.40
N PHE A 921 -28.24 -12.96 34.02
CA PHE A 921 -28.83 -11.68 33.60
C PHE A 921 -28.53 -11.37 32.12
N GLY A 922 -27.30 -11.52 31.69
CA GLY A 922 -26.85 -11.29 30.31
C GLY A 922 -27.44 -12.25 29.29
N ASP A 923 -27.62 -13.54 29.66
CA ASP A 923 -28.12 -14.56 28.74
C ASP A 923 -29.65 -14.63 28.71
N ASP A 924 -30.34 -14.51 29.84
CA ASP A 924 -31.77 -14.74 29.97
C ASP A 924 -32.61 -13.47 30.04
N VAL A 925 -32.17 -12.46 30.81
CA VAL A 925 -32.98 -11.25 31.08
C VAL A 925 -32.75 -10.17 30.06
N LEU A 926 -31.51 -9.79 29.81
CA LEU A 926 -31.19 -8.68 28.91
C LEU A 926 -31.69 -8.93 27.50
N SER A 927 -32.29 -7.89 26.93
CA SER A 927 -32.72 -7.83 25.54
C SER A 927 -32.25 -6.53 24.92
N TYR A 928 -31.74 -6.58 23.70
CA TYR A 928 -31.30 -5.44 22.92
C TYR A 928 -32.05 -5.40 21.59
N ASN A 929 -32.47 -4.19 21.19
CA ASN A 929 -33.06 -3.95 19.87
C ASN A 929 -32.66 -2.56 19.39
N SER A 930 -31.97 -2.47 18.25
CA SER A 930 -31.54 -1.18 17.69
C SER A 930 -32.68 -0.20 17.40
N TRP A 931 -33.93 -0.69 17.35
CA TRP A 931 -35.12 0.12 17.17
C TRP A 931 -35.71 0.65 18.50
N ARG A 932 -35.19 0.23 19.64
CA ARG A 932 -35.54 0.75 20.94
C ARG A 932 -34.67 1.96 21.26
N GLY A 933 -35.20 3.14 21.16
CA GLY A 933 -34.49 4.38 21.35
C GLY A 933 -35.16 5.62 20.79
N LEU A 934 -34.42 6.69 20.68
CA LEU A 934 -34.91 7.99 20.20
C LEU A 934 -35.19 7.98 18.68
N ALA A 935 -36.22 8.65 18.23
CA ALA A 935 -36.51 8.89 16.82
C ALA A 935 -35.33 9.59 16.09
N ALA A 936 -34.56 10.39 16.81
CA ALA A 936 -33.32 11.03 16.30
C ALA A 936 -32.19 10.03 15.95
N HIS A 937 -32.25 8.77 16.43
CA HIS A 937 -31.27 7.73 16.16
C HIS A 937 -31.89 6.51 15.46
N ARG A 938 -32.91 6.74 14.64
CA ARG A 938 -33.58 5.69 13.87
C ARG A 938 -32.59 4.87 13.01
N PRO A 939 -32.58 3.52 13.10
CA PRO A 939 -31.81 2.66 12.22
C PRO A 939 -32.27 2.79 10.76
N LEU A 940 -31.34 2.82 9.80
CA LEU A 940 -31.60 3.00 8.38
C LEU A 940 -31.06 1.82 7.55
N GLY A 941 -31.66 1.62 6.40
CA GLY A 941 -31.25 0.61 5.41
C GLY A 941 -31.80 -0.79 5.66
N PRO A 942 -31.66 -1.69 4.67
CA PRO A 942 -32.37 -2.99 4.62
C PRO A 942 -32.02 -3.92 5.77
N ILE A 943 -30.75 -3.94 6.19
CA ILE A 943 -30.31 -4.80 7.30
C ILE A 943 -30.87 -4.32 8.65
N ASN A 944 -31.00 -3.02 8.84
CA ASN A 944 -31.62 -2.49 10.05
C ASN A 944 -33.14 -2.68 10.06
N ARG A 945 -33.82 -2.57 8.92
CA ARG A 945 -35.25 -2.91 8.82
C ARG A 945 -35.50 -4.40 9.12
N LEU A 946 -34.61 -5.30 8.65
CA LEU A 946 -34.64 -6.72 9.02
C LEU A 946 -34.52 -6.95 10.53
N LYS A 947 -33.61 -6.23 11.21
CA LYS A 947 -33.34 -6.36 12.66
C LYS A 947 -34.58 -6.12 13.52
N LEU A 948 -35.51 -5.25 13.10
CA LEU A 948 -36.73 -4.97 13.86
C LEU A 948 -37.51 -6.25 14.18
N LYS A 949 -37.93 -6.99 13.15
CA LYS A 949 -38.74 -8.22 13.31
C LYS A 949 -37.90 -9.40 13.85
N VAL A 950 -36.64 -9.53 13.43
CA VAL A 950 -35.75 -10.64 13.88
C VAL A 950 -35.48 -10.56 15.38
N TYR A 951 -35.15 -9.37 15.89
CA TYR A 951 -34.81 -9.22 17.32
C TYR A 951 -36.02 -9.37 18.22
N GLU A 952 -37.18 -8.89 17.78
CA GLU A 952 -38.46 -9.11 18.50
C GLU A 952 -38.80 -10.63 18.56
N ALA A 953 -38.76 -11.32 17.43
CA ALA A 953 -39.08 -12.76 17.38
C ALA A 953 -38.10 -13.60 18.21
N SER A 954 -36.77 -13.30 18.11
CA SER A 954 -35.73 -14.02 18.86
C SER A 954 -35.86 -13.78 20.38
N SER A 955 -36.12 -12.53 20.79
CA SER A 955 -36.30 -12.18 22.19
C SER A 955 -37.55 -12.84 22.78
N THR A 956 -38.68 -12.77 22.09
CA THR A 956 -39.95 -13.39 22.50
C THR A 956 -39.80 -14.91 22.66
N PHE A 957 -39.18 -15.59 21.69
CA PHE A 957 -38.90 -17.02 21.76
C PHE A 957 -38.07 -17.39 23.00
N ARG A 958 -36.94 -16.69 23.20
CA ARG A 958 -35.98 -16.98 24.27
C ARG A 958 -36.61 -16.78 25.66
N HIS A 959 -37.30 -15.67 25.88
CA HIS A 959 -37.95 -15.37 27.14
C HIS A 959 -39.06 -16.39 27.45
N ALA A 960 -39.85 -16.76 26.44
CA ALA A 960 -40.89 -17.78 26.60
C ALA A 960 -40.32 -19.15 26.97
N LYS A 961 -39.24 -19.60 26.31
CA LYS A 961 -38.60 -20.89 26.58
C LYS A 961 -37.90 -20.95 27.92
N ASN A 962 -37.33 -19.84 28.38
CA ASN A 962 -36.64 -19.76 29.67
C ASN A 962 -37.54 -19.36 30.84
N ASN A 963 -38.83 -19.11 30.56
CA ASN A 963 -39.82 -18.65 31.56
C ASN A 963 -39.35 -17.38 32.32
N VAL A 964 -38.80 -16.42 31.54
CA VAL A 964 -38.32 -15.13 32.01
C VAL A 964 -39.17 -14.05 31.42
N ARG A 965 -39.60 -13.08 32.27
CA ARG A 965 -40.36 -11.91 31.78
C ARG A 965 -39.43 -10.99 30.98
N LEU A 966 -39.93 -10.50 29.83
CA LEU A 966 -39.26 -9.42 29.11
C LEU A 966 -39.34 -8.15 29.94
N LEU A 967 -38.22 -7.58 30.31
CA LEU A 967 -38.09 -6.39 31.15
C LEU A 967 -37.04 -5.45 30.56
N GLU A 968 -37.35 -4.17 30.50
CA GLU A 968 -36.33 -3.16 30.30
C GLU A 968 -35.64 -2.85 31.61
N PRO A 969 -34.33 -3.06 31.74
CA PRO A 969 -33.64 -2.95 32.99
C PRO A 969 -33.32 -1.50 33.36
N THR A 970 -33.25 -1.28 34.66
CA THR A 970 -32.61 -0.12 35.29
C THR A 970 -31.21 -0.47 35.80
N VAL A 971 -30.45 0.51 36.29
CA VAL A 971 -29.14 0.27 36.90
C VAL A 971 -29.20 -0.69 38.10
N ALA A 972 -30.31 -0.62 38.83
CA ALA A 972 -30.56 -1.46 40.00
C ALA A 972 -30.76 -2.95 39.68
N ASP A 973 -31.19 -3.25 38.45
CA ASP A 973 -31.48 -4.64 38.04
C ASP A 973 -30.20 -5.43 37.64
N LEU A 974 -29.07 -4.73 37.44
CA LEU A 974 -27.81 -5.40 37.13
C LEU A 974 -27.19 -6.00 38.38
N PRO A 975 -27.01 -7.33 38.48
CA PRO A 975 -26.36 -7.99 39.64
C PRO A 975 -24.95 -7.48 39.89
N GLU A 976 -24.51 -7.53 41.18
CA GLU A 976 -23.15 -7.12 41.56
C GLU A 976 -22.05 -8.09 41.07
#